data_9a96082d6f39934e7d50822e5dff3072
#
_entry.id   9a96082d6f39934e7d50822e5dff3072
#
_cell.length_a   1.000
_cell.length_b   1.000
_cell.length_c   1.000
_cell.angle_alpha   90.00
_cell.angle_beta   90.00
_cell.angle_gamma   90.00
#
_symmetry.space_group_name_H-M   'P 1'
#
loop_
_entity.id
_entity.type
_entity.pdbx_description
1 polymer ?
#
loop_
_entity_poly.entity_id
_entity_poly.type
_entity_poly.pdbx_seq_one_letter_code
_entity_poly.pdbx_strand_id
1 'polypeptide(L)'
;VTAMMMPTVVPMTALADNTVNNSVSGYISADTGVKLIGKDKQAKIYVDSNDYESVIRAVGDMKDDLSDVSGQTVTINADIQSMSDEVKISGINISSASMSVDGYKSLTENGRGIIAVYNTDGTIEKVLISEDSINSTNGTAHFKELPSFDGKTVKAFVWKTENDKLTVTPIANSYTYTETPKATMPADTDWSDANIIVGTLGNSKAIDSLAEMGAIDVSEIKDKWESFTVQENGGNLIIAGSDKRGTIYGIYDFCEKIGVSPWKWWADVKPEKADELYINLPKEGYTEDEPSVQYRGIFLNDEYNLNQWSTSMGDGNMNKETYEKIYELILRLKANTLWPAMHQYSNAFHLDAENAVLADKYGIVMGSSHAEPLLRNNLGELYPYQQQWLADHPDKKLYINTKDDSGRSVSYMWTDHDGDGNAVDNKEFLADYWRDSVKTNGSYENIYTLGMRGVHDGSFSTNMDTTTALNEIIATQRKILEEELCTDGRKIEDIPQIFIPYKDVQAIYNTGALKIPDDVTIMWTDDNYGYVRQNADDAERARAGKTGIYYHISYYGYPTSYLWLSSTQPGLIREELKKSYDMGANKVWILNVGDLKPAEKEIEYFADLAKNVWSTSNTEISSIYEQNAKRDFNMNETDAKEY
;
A
#
# COMPACT_ATOMS: atom_id res chain seq x y z
N VAL A 1 -47.59 -20.85 -4.18
CA VAL A 1 -47.17 -20.00 -5.33
C VAL A 1 -47.68 -18.60 -5.02
N THR A 2 -46.88 -17.78 -4.39
CA THR A 2 -47.16 -16.36 -4.12
C THR A 2 -46.19 -15.56 -4.94
N ALA A 3 -46.74 -14.85 -5.95
CA ALA A 3 -45.95 -13.97 -6.80
C ALA A 3 -45.47 -12.77 -5.99
N MET A 4 -44.17 -12.61 -5.89
CA MET A 4 -43.52 -11.41 -5.35
C MET A 4 -43.63 -10.31 -6.42
N MET A 5 -44.40 -9.26 -6.16
CA MET A 5 -44.41 -8.06 -6.99
C MET A 5 -43.07 -7.33 -6.81
N MET A 6 -42.32 -7.22 -7.89
CA MET A 6 -41.20 -6.28 -7.99
C MET A 6 -41.74 -4.85 -7.97
N PRO A 7 -41.11 -3.93 -7.23
CA PRO A 7 -41.47 -2.52 -7.34
C PRO A 7 -41.06 -2.01 -8.73
N THR A 8 -41.99 -1.36 -9.40
CA THR A 8 -41.77 -0.64 -10.64
C THR A 8 -40.84 0.53 -10.41
N VAL A 9 -39.66 0.50 -11.01
CA VAL A 9 -38.77 1.64 -11.09
C VAL A 9 -39.46 2.75 -11.87
N VAL A 10 -39.85 3.80 -11.21
CA VAL A 10 -40.32 5.04 -11.84
C VAL A 10 -39.11 5.77 -12.38
N PRO A 11 -38.98 6.08 -13.67
CA PRO A 11 -37.86 6.88 -14.15
C PRO A 11 -38.01 8.30 -13.57
N MET A 12 -37.03 8.72 -12.78
CA MET A 12 -36.90 10.12 -12.39
C MET A 12 -36.59 10.94 -13.65
N THR A 13 -37.54 11.72 -14.11
CA THR A 13 -37.32 12.75 -15.10
C THR A 13 -36.49 13.85 -14.47
N ALA A 14 -35.29 14.04 -14.99
CA ALA A 14 -34.43 15.15 -14.61
C ALA A 14 -35.16 16.48 -14.85
N LEU A 15 -35.45 17.19 -13.78
CA LEU A 15 -35.77 18.63 -13.84
C LEU A 15 -34.43 19.36 -14.00
N ALA A 16 -34.21 19.95 -15.16
CA ALA A 16 -33.12 20.89 -15.38
C ALA A 16 -33.44 22.16 -14.62
N ASP A 17 -32.86 22.32 -13.45
CA ASP A 17 -32.80 23.59 -12.73
C ASP A 17 -31.34 23.87 -12.36
N ASN A 18 -30.96 25.16 -12.29
CA ASN A 18 -29.62 25.66 -11.97
C ASN A 18 -29.11 25.00 -10.66
N THR A 19 -28.58 23.80 -10.75
CA THR A 19 -28.07 23.07 -9.61
C THR A 19 -26.68 23.59 -9.27
N VAL A 20 -26.55 24.20 -8.10
CA VAL A 20 -25.26 24.37 -7.42
C VAL A 20 -24.65 22.97 -7.33
N ASN A 21 -23.43 22.79 -7.82
CA ASN A 21 -22.73 21.51 -7.71
C ASN A 21 -22.53 21.18 -6.23
N ASN A 22 -23.32 20.28 -5.69
CA ASN A 22 -23.29 19.88 -4.28
C ASN A 22 -22.11 18.95 -3.95
N SER A 23 -21.43 18.43 -4.97
CA SER A 23 -20.28 17.54 -4.79
C SER A 23 -18.97 18.29 -4.55
N VAL A 24 -18.91 19.57 -4.97
CA VAL A 24 -17.74 20.44 -4.72
C VAL A 24 -17.78 20.96 -3.29
N SER A 25 -16.68 20.90 -2.57
CA SER A 25 -16.64 21.22 -1.13
C SER A 25 -15.28 21.76 -0.64
N GLY A 26 -15.25 22.20 0.59
CA GLY A 26 -14.04 22.64 1.26
C GLY A 26 -13.45 23.92 0.63
N TYR A 27 -12.22 23.84 0.16
CA TYR A 27 -11.51 24.95 -0.47
C TYR A 27 -11.71 25.05 -1.98
N ILE A 28 -12.57 24.25 -2.57
CA ILE A 28 -12.98 24.34 -3.98
C ILE A 28 -14.43 24.84 -4.03
N SER A 29 -14.70 25.71 -4.99
CA SER A 29 -16.02 26.29 -5.24
C SER A 29 -16.36 26.21 -6.72
N ALA A 30 -17.66 26.19 -7.03
CA ALA A 30 -18.16 26.21 -8.40
C ALA A 30 -18.31 27.66 -8.97
N ASP A 31 -18.25 28.68 -8.13
CA ASP A 31 -18.63 30.04 -8.52
C ASP A 31 -17.84 31.18 -7.86
N THR A 32 -17.04 30.92 -6.82
CA THR A 32 -16.35 31.97 -6.05
C THR A 32 -14.90 31.65 -5.78
N GLY A 33 -14.03 32.65 -5.88
CA GLY A 33 -12.60 32.51 -5.61
C GLY A 33 -11.71 32.77 -6.83
N VAL A 34 -10.51 32.19 -6.83
CA VAL A 34 -9.57 32.27 -7.95
C VAL A 34 -9.88 31.15 -8.94
N LYS A 35 -10.22 31.51 -10.19
CA LYS A 35 -10.57 30.50 -11.21
C LYS A 35 -9.40 29.54 -11.45
N LEU A 36 -9.63 28.25 -11.25
CA LEU A 36 -8.67 27.18 -11.51
C LEU A 36 -8.83 26.62 -12.93
N ILE A 37 -10.06 26.30 -13.32
CA ILE A 37 -10.42 25.75 -14.62
C ILE A 37 -11.75 26.33 -15.11
N GLY A 38 -11.90 26.48 -16.42
CA GLY A 38 -13.11 26.97 -17.07
C GLY A 38 -12.94 27.00 -18.59
N LYS A 39 -13.96 27.45 -19.33
CA LYS A 39 -13.92 27.50 -20.82
C LYS A 39 -12.75 28.34 -21.37
N ASP A 40 -12.28 29.30 -20.59
CA ASP A 40 -11.21 30.26 -20.89
C ASP A 40 -9.88 29.92 -20.18
N LYS A 41 -9.85 28.89 -19.34
CA LYS A 41 -8.67 28.51 -18.56
C LYS A 41 -8.59 26.98 -18.42
N GLN A 42 -7.63 26.36 -19.10
CA GLN A 42 -7.36 24.93 -18.99
C GLN A 42 -6.49 24.63 -17.77
N ALA A 43 -6.70 23.48 -17.15
CA ALA A 43 -5.82 23.01 -16.10
C ALA A 43 -4.53 22.42 -16.70
N LYS A 44 -3.40 22.86 -16.14
CA LYS A 44 -2.07 22.32 -16.39
C LYS A 44 -1.43 21.97 -15.07
N ILE A 45 -1.09 20.71 -14.87
CA ILE A 45 -0.47 20.21 -13.65
C ILE A 45 1.02 20.14 -13.87
N TYR A 46 1.79 20.65 -12.93
CA TYR A 46 3.23 20.46 -12.85
C TYR A 46 3.56 19.51 -11.69
N VAL A 47 4.39 18.51 -11.95
CA VAL A 47 5.05 17.66 -10.97
C VAL A 47 6.50 17.47 -11.39
N ASP A 48 7.44 17.50 -10.44
CA ASP A 48 8.85 17.27 -10.75
C ASP A 48 9.07 15.80 -11.15
N SER A 49 9.76 15.56 -12.27
CA SER A 49 10.09 14.20 -12.75
C SER A 49 11.04 13.44 -11.81
N ASN A 50 11.68 14.12 -10.86
CA ASN A 50 12.51 13.51 -9.83
C ASN A 50 11.75 13.24 -8.53
N ASP A 51 10.47 13.59 -8.45
CA ASP A 51 9.64 13.23 -7.29
C ASP A 51 9.40 11.71 -7.26
N TYR A 52 8.87 11.19 -6.18
CA TYR A 52 8.60 9.75 -6.03
C TYR A 52 7.67 9.23 -7.15
N GLU A 53 7.96 8.03 -7.66
CA GLU A 53 7.14 7.39 -8.70
C GLU A 53 5.66 7.31 -8.28
N SER A 54 5.41 7.03 -7.01
CA SER A 54 4.05 6.98 -6.43
C SER A 54 3.33 8.34 -6.46
N VAL A 55 4.05 9.44 -6.29
CA VAL A 55 3.50 10.81 -6.41
C VAL A 55 3.17 11.12 -7.87
N ILE A 56 4.10 10.85 -8.78
CA ILE A 56 3.90 11.07 -10.22
C ILE A 56 2.70 10.26 -10.73
N ARG A 57 2.56 9.02 -10.30
CA ARG A 57 1.40 8.18 -10.60
C ARG A 57 0.10 8.80 -10.10
N ALA A 58 0.07 9.25 -8.83
CA ALA A 58 -1.12 9.87 -8.24
C ALA A 58 -1.53 11.18 -8.94
N VAL A 59 -0.57 11.93 -9.49
CA VAL A 59 -0.85 13.08 -10.37
C VAL A 59 -1.55 12.64 -11.66
N GLY A 60 -1.27 11.43 -12.16
CA GLY A 60 -2.01 10.83 -13.26
C GLY A 60 -3.50 10.65 -12.92
N ASP A 61 -3.81 10.09 -11.76
CA ASP A 61 -5.18 9.96 -11.27
C ASP A 61 -5.86 11.33 -11.09
N MET A 62 -5.15 12.31 -10.53
CA MET A 62 -5.65 13.69 -10.40
C MET A 62 -6.01 14.31 -11.75
N LYS A 63 -5.18 14.12 -12.76
CA LYS A 63 -5.45 14.56 -14.13
C LYS A 63 -6.74 13.96 -14.68
N ASP A 64 -6.90 12.64 -14.50
CA ASP A 64 -8.07 11.92 -15.00
C ASP A 64 -9.34 12.33 -14.23
N ASP A 65 -9.27 12.43 -12.92
CA ASP A 65 -10.37 12.90 -12.07
C ASP A 65 -10.80 14.33 -12.45
N LEU A 66 -9.83 15.23 -12.63
CA LEU A 66 -10.12 16.61 -13.00
C LEU A 66 -10.68 16.72 -14.43
N SER A 67 -10.24 15.85 -15.34
CA SER A 67 -10.80 15.75 -16.70
C SER A 67 -12.22 15.20 -16.66
N ASP A 68 -12.51 14.23 -15.81
CA ASP A 68 -13.85 13.66 -15.62
C ASP A 68 -14.82 14.69 -15.07
N VAL A 69 -14.43 15.48 -14.08
CA VAL A 69 -15.27 16.53 -13.49
C VAL A 69 -15.48 17.70 -14.45
N SER A 70 -14.40 18.23 -15.04
CA SER A 70 -14.49 19.45 -15.88
C SER A 70 -14.96 19.20 -17.31
N GLY A 71 -14.86 17.96 -17.80
CA GLY A 71 -15.07 17.63 -19.20
C GLY A 71 -14.01 18.19 -20.15
N GLN A 72 -12.90 18.70 -19.62
CA GLN A 72 -11.79 19.28 -20.38
C GLN A 72 -10.58 18.38 -20.41
N THR A 73 -9.71 18.57 -21.41
CA THR A 73 -8.40 17.91 -21.42
C THR A 73 -7.47 18.62 -20.44
N VAL A 74 -7.02 17.88 -19.42
CA VAL A 74 -6.00 18.33 -18.45
C VAL A 74 -4.65 17.81 -18.89
N THR A 75 -3.61 18.63 -18.81
CA THR A 75 -2.26 18.26 -19.20
C THR A 75 -1.32 18.25 -18.00
N ILE A 76 -0.35 17.36 -18.03
CA ILE A 76 0.75 17.31 -17.07
C ILE A 76 2.01 17.77 -17.81
N ASN A 77 2.65 18.82 -17.29
CA ASN A 77 3.89 19.35 -17.86
C ASN A 77 5.13 18.71 -17.20
N ALA A 78 5.08 17.44 -16.91
CA ALA A 78 6.29 16.67 -16.64
C ALA A 78 6.64 15.94 -17.93
N ASP A 79 7.92 15.75 -18.21
CA ASP A 79 8.39 14.70 -19.11
C ASP A 79 8.09 13.33 -18.45
N ILE A 80 6.83 13.10 -18.12
CA ILE A 80 6.32 11.77 -17.81
C ILE A 80 6.30 11.10 -19.18
N GLN A 81 7.41 10.47 -19.54
CA GLN A 81 7.34 9.49 -20.60
C GLN A 81 6.28 8.49 -20.16
N SER A 82 5.15 8.50 -20.87
CA SER A 82 4.18 7.42 -20.77
C SER A 82 4.97 6.12 -20.69
N MET A 83 4.63 5.24 -19.76
CA MET A 83 5.16 3.88 -19.72
C MET A 83 4.90 3.29 -21.11
N SER A 84 5.90 3.42 -22.00
CA SER A 84 5.83 2.85 -23.32
C SER A 84 6.10 1.36 -23.14
N ASP A 85 5.44 0.51 -23.94
CA ASP A 85 5.78 -0.92 -24.07
C ASP A 85 7.23 -1.14 -24.57
N GLU A 86 8.01 -0.07 -24.66
CA GLU A 86 9.38 -0.07 -25.09
C GLU A 86 10.30 -0.56 -23.96
N VAL A 87 11.06 -1.59 -24.24
CA VAL A 87 12.01 -2.16 -23.29
C VAL A 87 13.15 -1.18 -23.06
N LYS A 88 13.23 -0.60 -21.87
CA LYS A 88 14.26 0.39 -21.50
C LYS A 88 14.78 0.16 -20.09
N ILE A 89 16.04 0.53 -19.87
CA ILE A 89 16.60 0.57 -18.52
C ILE A 89 16.03 1.79 -17.80
N SER A 90 15.32 1.57 -16.68
CA SER A 90 14.67 2.63 -15.90
C SER A 90 15.54 3.20 -14.79
N GLY A 91 16.55 2.46 -14.33
CA GLY A 91 17.45 2.97 -13.30
C GLY A 91 18.53 2.00 -12.84
N ILE A 92 19.47 2.53 -12.05
CA ILE A 92 20.49 1.78 -11.34
C ILE A 92 20.42 2.16 -9.87
N ASN A 93 20.28 1.17 -9.01
CA ASN A 93 20.31 1.36 -7.56
C ASN A 93 21.66 0.89 -7.03
N ILE A 94 22.47 1.83 -6.53
CA ILE A 94 23.83 1.55 -6.05
C ILE A 94 23.79 0.75 -4.76
N SER A 95 22.84 1.06 -3.85
CA SER A 95 22.78 0.43 -2.53
C SER A 95 22.33 -1.03 -2.59
N SER A 96 21.39 -1.36 -3.50
CA SER A 96 20.95 -2.75 -3.73
C SER A 96 21.76 -3.46 -4.81
N ALA A 97 22.77 -2.80 -5.38
CA ALA A 97 23.56 -3.29 -6.51
C ALA A 97 22.70 -3.87 -7.64
N SER A 98 21.65 -3.14 -8.04
CA SER A 98 20.67 -3.59 -9.03
C SER A 98 20.42 -2.59 -10.15
N MET A 99 19.89 -3.09 -11.26
CA MET A 99 19.45 -2.31 -12.42
C MET A 99 18.04 -2.78 -12.81
N SER A 100 17.12 -1.84 -12.97
CA SER A 100 15.73 -2.10 -13.35
C SER A 100 15.48 -1.86 -14.83
N VAL A 101 14.61 -2.66 -15.44
CA VAL A 101 14.25 -2.60 -16.85
C VAL A 101 12.73 -2.58 -16.98
N ASP A 102 12.18 -1.48 -17.47
CA ASP A 102 10.75 -1.34 -17.79
C ASP A 102 10.42 -2.00 -19.13
N GLY A 103 9.18 -2.40 -19.32
CA GLY A 103 8.73 -3.08 -20.54
C GLY A 103 9.32 -4.48 -20.73
N TYR A 104 9.99 -5.04 -19.73
CA TYR A 104 10.67 -6.35 -19.82
C TYR A 104 9.74 -7.51 -20.21
N LYS A 105 8.45 -7.41 -19.92
CA LYS A 105 7.45 -8.42 -20.33
C LYS A 105 7.33 -8.60 -21.84
N SER A 106 7.67 -7.56 -22.61
CA SER A 106 7.72 -7.61 -24.08
C SER A 106 8.97 -8.30 -24.61
N LEU A 107 9.93 -8.67 -23.74
CA LEU A 107 11.13 -9.38 -24.14
C LEU A 107 10.82 -10.78 -24.66
N THR A 108 11.25 -11.05 -25.87
CA THR A 108 11.19 -12.39 -26.48
C THR A 108 12.47 -13.20 -26.28
N GLU A 109 13.50 -12.58 -25.70
CA GLU A 109 14.83 -13.11 -25.55
C GLU A 109 15.40 -12.82 -24.16
N ASN A 110 16.25 -13.70 -23.65
CA ASN A 110 16.94 -13.49 -22.40
C ASN A 110 18.17 -12.60 -22.58
N GLY A 111 18.46 -11.77 -21.59
CA GLY A 111 19.64 -10.92 -21.54
C GLY A 111 20.27 -10.84 -20.17
N ARG A 112 21.43 -10.18 -20.10
CA ARG A 112 22.06 -9.79 -18.83
C ARG A 112 22.28 -8.30 -18.78
N GLY A 113 22.16 -7.72 -17.60
CA GLY A 113 22.51 -6.35 -17.31
C GLY A 113 24.02 -6.15 -17.37
N ILE A 114 24.44 -5.03 -17.96
CA ILE A 114 25.84 -4.64 -18.07
C ILE A 114 25.97 -3.19 -17.64
N ILE A 115 26.90 -2.92 -16.73
CA ILE A 115 27.24 -1.56 -16.31
C ILE A 115 28.70 -1.31 -16.70
N ALA A 116 28.94 -0.28 -17.52
CA ALA A 116 30.25 0.18 -17.88
C ALA A 116 30.57 1.52 -17.21
N VAL A 117 31.61 1.56 -16.41
CA VAL A 117 32.11 2.74 -15.70
C VAL A 117 33.29 3.33 -16.47
N TYR A 118 33.24 4.63 -16.76
CA TYR A 118 34.25 5.36 -17.52
C TYR A 118 34.93 6.39 -16.63
N ASN A 119 36.22 6.52 -16.76
CA ASN A 119 36.99 7.63 -16.21
C ASN A 119 36.63 8.97 -16.90
N THR A 120 37.04 10.08 -16.31
CA THR A 120 36.83 11.42 -16.84
C THR A 120 37.52 11.66 -18.20
N ASP A 121 38.52 10.86 -18.56
CA ASP A 121 39.20 10.89 -19.86
C ASP A 121 38.51 10.01 -20.93
N GLY A 122 37.39 9.38 -20.58
CA GLY A 122 36.60 8.50 -21.47
C GLY A 122 37.13 7.08 -21.59
N THR A 123 38.17 6.69 -20.85
CA THR A 123 38.63 5.29 -20.80
C THR A 123 37.73 4.45 -19.92
N ILE A 124 37.54 3.17 -20.29
CA ILE A 124 36.75 2.23 -19.48
C ILE A 124 37.54 1.85 -18.22
N GLU A 125 36.99 2.11 -17.06
CA GLU A 125 37.57 1.71 -15.78
C GLU A 125 37.14 0.29 -15.40
N LYS A 126 35.82 0.01 -15.48
CA LYS A 126 35.25 -1.28 -15.05
C LYS A 126 34.04 -1.62 -15.93
N VAL A 127 33.86 -2.91 -16.19
CA VAL A 127 32.64 -3.46 -16.79
C VAL A 127 32.11 -4.53 -15.82
N LEU A 128 30.85 -4.40 -15.45
CA LEU A 128 30.13 -5.31 -14.55
C LEU A 128 29.03 -6.01 -15.35
N ILE A 129 28.85 -7.30 -15.09
CA ILE A 129 27.80 -8.12 -15.70
C ILE A 129 26.94 -8.68 -14.57
N SER A 130 25.62 -8.62 -14.71
CA SER A 130 24.69 -9.10 -13.70
C SER A 130 24.84 -10.60 -13.44
N GLU A 131 24.53 -11.01 -12.21
CA GLU A 131 24.55 -12.42 -11.81
C GLU A 131 23.33 -13.19 -12.36
N ASP A 132 22.19 -12.51 -12.46
CA ASP A 132 20.93 -13.02 -12.97
C ASP A 132 20.61 -12.53 -14.39
N SER A 133 19.58 -13.11 -14.98
CA SER A 133 19.13 -12.80 -16.32
C SER A 133 17.89 -11.92 -16.29
N ILE A 134 17.82 -10.96 -17.22
CA ILE A 134 16.62 -10.21 -17.55
C ILE A 134 15.86 -10.97 -18.65
N ASN A 135 14.57 -11.16 -18.45
CA ASN A 135 13.69 -11.83 -19.40
C ASN A 135 12.24 -11.38 -19.18
N SER A 136 11.28 -11.93 -19.91
CA SER A 136 9.86 -11.58 -19.79
C SER A 136 9.22 -11.81 -18.40
N THR A 137 9.90 -12.47 -17.49
CA THR A 137 9.44 -12.74 -16.11
C THR A 137 10.28 -12.04 -15.04
N ASN A 138 11.43 -11.49 -15.41
CA ASN A 138 12.34 -10.78 -14.49
C ASN A 138 12.90 -9.53 -15.15
N GLY A 139 12.51 -8.36 -14.65
CA GLY A 139 12.96 -7.04 -15.12
C GLY A 139 14.10 -6.46 -14.29
N THR A 140 14.65 -7.17 -13.31
CA THR A 140 15.73 -6.67 -12.46
C THR A 140 17.01 -7.48 -12.63
N ALA A 141 18.12 -6.81 -12.79
CA ALA A 141 19.45 -7.41 -12.85
C ALA A 141 20.23 -7.07 -11.58
N HIS A 142 20.74 -8.07 -10.88
CA HIS A 142 21.57 -7.89 -9.68
C HIS A 142 23.05 -8.07 -9.99
N PHE A 143 23.88 -7.28 -9.32
CA PHE A 143 25.33 -7.29 -9.43
C PHE A 143 25.91 -7.64 -8.07
N LYS A 144 27.05 -8.32 -8.06
CA LYS A 144 27.72 -8.69 -6.81
C LYS A 144 28.05 -7.47 -5.94
N GLU A 145 28.43 -6.39 -6.56
CA GLU A 145 28.73 -5.10 -5.93
C GLU A 145 28.76 -4.01 -7.02
N LEU A 146 28.37 -2.80 -6.71
CA LEU A 146 28.60 -1.64 -7.54
C LEU A 146 29.65 -0.72 -6.89
N PRO A 147 30.63 -0.19 -7.65
CA PRO A 147 31.55 0.80 -7.13
C PRO A 147 30.83 2.16 -6.95
N SER A 148 31.45 3.09 -6.22
CA SER A 148 31.01 4.49 -6.29
C SER A 148 31.10 5.02 -7.71
N PHE A 149 30.10 5.77 -8.10
CA PHE A 149 30.00 6.41 -9.42
C PHE A 149 30.45 7.87 -9.40
N ASP A 150 30.93 8.38 -8.23
CA ASP A 150 31.32 9.78 -8.03
C ASP A 150 32.30 10.26 -9.10
N GLY A 151 31.93 11.29 -9.85
CA GLY A 151 32.74 11.87 -10.91
C GLY A 151 32.99 10.95 -12.11
N LYS A 152 32.21 9.88 -12.27
CA LYS A 152 32.34 8.92 -13.38
C LYS A 152 31.19 9.05 -14.36
N THR A 153 31.42 8.68 -15.60
CA THR A 153 30.35 8.42 -16.56
C THR A 153 29.99 6.94 -16.50
N VAL A 154 28.73 6.63 -16.25
CA VAL A 154 28.26 5.24 -16.13
C VAL A 154 27.22 4.99 -17.21
N LYS A 155 27.39 3.93 -17.98
CA LYS A 155 26.41 3.49 -18.99
C LYS A 155 25.95 2.09 -18.68
N ALA A 156 24.66 1.85 -18.82
CA ALA A 156 24.04 0.55 -18.63
C ALA A 156 23.44 0.04 -19.94
N PHE A 157 23.45 -1.28 -20.09
CA PHE A 157 22.97 -1.99 -21.27
C PHE A 157 22.32 -3.30 -20.84
N VAL A 158 21.39 -3.81 -21.65
CA VAL A 158 20.93 -5.20 -21.56
C VAL A 158 21.32 -5.88 -22.85
N TRP A 159 22.19 -6.88 -22.76
CA TRP A 159 22.64 -7.63 -23.92
C TRP A 159 22.10 -9.06 -23.89
N LYS A 160 21.69 -9.53 -25.08
CA LYS A 160 21.18 -10.87 -25.32
C LYS A 160 22.15 -11.94 -24.84
N THR A 161 21.60 -13.05 -24.30
CA THR A 161 22.34 -14.28 -24.01
C THR A 161 21.90 -15.40 -24.94
N GLU A 162 22.87 -16.13 -25.54
CA GLU A 162 22.63 -17.33 -26.34
C GLU A 162 23.46 -18.49 -25.77
N ASN A 163 22.78 -19.57 -25.38
CA ASN A 163 23.44 -20.72 -24.74
C ASN A 163 24.31 -20.30 -23.54
N ASP A 164 23.78 -19.44 -22.67
CA ASP A 164 24.43 -18.84 -21.50
C ASP A 164 25.67 -18.00 -21.81
N LYS A 165 25.89 -17.66 -23.07
CA LYS A 165 26.97 -16.76 -23.50
C LYS A 165 26.41 -15.40 -23.87
N LEU A 166 27.03 -14.36 -23.32
CA LEU A 166 26.71 -12.98 -23.63
C LEU A 166 27.07 -12.67 -25.10
N THR A 167 26.12 -12.09 -25.80
CA THR A 167 26.33 -11.53 -27.15
C THR A 167 26.33 -10.00 -27.07
N VAL A 168 26.94 -9.33 -28.05
CA VAL A 168 26.98 -7.85 -28.12
C VAL A 168 25.70 -7.31 -28.78
N THR A 169 24.57 -7.98 -28.61
CA THR A 169 23.29 -7.58 -29.18
C THR A 169 22.42 -6.95 -28.10
N PRO A 170 22.15 -5.65 -28.16
CA PRO A 170 21.28 -4.99 -27.19
C PRO A 170 19.82 -5.44 -27.37
N ILE A 171 19.14 -5.68 -26.27
CA ILE A 171 17.70 -6.00 -26.24
C ILE A 171 16.90 -4.95 -25.47
N ALA A 172 17.55 -3.89 -24.99
CA ALA A 172 16.92 -2.70 -24.40
C ALA A 172 17.72 -1.46 -24.78
N ASN A 173 17.11 -0.28 -24.71
CA ASN A 173 17.80 0.98 -24.92
C ASN A 173 18.88 1.19 -23.85
N SER A 174 20.04 1.74 -24.26
CA SER A 174 21.11 2.04 -23.32
C SER A 174 20.72 3.19 -22.38
N TYR A 175 21.15 3.08 -21.14
CA TYR A 175 20.95 4.08 -20.10
C TYR A 175 22.28 4.72 -19.71
N THR A 176 22.30 6.04 -19.56
CA THR A 176 23.45 6.74 -18.99
C THR A 176 23.07 7.20 -17.58
N TYR A 177 23.73 6.64 -16.58
CA TYR A 177 23.59 7.09 -15.21
C TYR A 177 24.20 8.49 -15.11
N THR A 178 23.38 9.44 -14.77
CA THR A 178 23.83 10.77 -14.39
C THR A 178 23.69 10.83 -12.88
N GLU A 179 24.82 10.92 -12.16
CA GLU A 179 24.77 11.43 -10.81
C GLU A 179 24.00 12.75 -10.86
N THR A 180 22.94 12.87 -10.04
CA THR A 180 22.28 14.16 -9.91
C THR A 180 23.34 15.13 -9.40
N PRO A 181 23.82 16.08 -10.18
CA PRO A 181 24.67 17.12 -9.64
C PRO A 181 23.86 17.75 -8.52
N LYS A 182 24.50 18.17 -7.45
CA LYS A 182 23.96 19.16 -6.54
C LYS A 182 23.71 20.40 -7.42
N ALA A 183 22.51 20.44 -8.04
CA ALA A 183 22.24 21.28 -9.18
C ALA A 183 22.13 22.72 -8.72
N THR A 184 22.99 23.54 -9.27
CA THR A 184 22.59 24.89 -9.68
C THR A 184 21.36 24.73 -10.57
N MET A 185 20.22 25.29 -10.14
CA MET A 185 18.96 25.29 -10.87
C MET A 185 19.21 25.50 -12.36
N PRO A 186 18.69 24.64 -13.25
CA PRO A 186 18.53 25.04 -14.63
C PRO A 186 17.56 26.22 -14.64
N ALA A 187 17.87 27.28 -15.36
CA ALA A 187 17.04 28.47 -15.50
C ALA A 187 15.67 28.22 -16.17
N ASP A 188 15.35 26.98 -16.51
CA ASP A 188 14.21 26.54 -17.30
C ASP A 188 13.43 25.36 -16.68
N THR A 189 13.19 25.36 -15.37
CA THR A 189 12.04 24.62 -14.84
C THR A 189 10.83 25.52 -14.98
N ASP A 190 10.22 25.47 -16.14
CA ASP A 190 9.13 26.35 -16.50
C ASP A 190 7.79 25.81 -15.99
N TRP A 191 7.52 26.03 -14.70
CA TRP A 191 6.16 25.90 -14.17
C TRP A 191 5.32 27.16 -14.38
N SER A 192 5.84 28.17 -15.08
CA SER A 192 5.19 29.47 -15.30
C SER A 192 3.84 29.32 -16.00
N ASP A 193 3.67 28.28 -16.81
CA ASP A 193 2.42 27.96 -17.49
C ASP A 193 1.49 27.01 -16.71
N ALA A 194 1.94 26.44 -15.58
CA ALA A 194 1.12 25.57 -14.75
C ALA A 194 0.19 26.39 -13.86
N ASN A 195 -1.00 25.87 -13.60
CA ASN A 195 -1.92 26.43 -12.61
C ASN A 195 -2.22 25.47 -11.44
N ILE A 196 -1.61 24.31 -11.46
CA ILE A 196 -1.57 23.36 -10.35
C ILE A 196 -0.12 22.87 -10.23
N ILE A 197 0.48 23.05 -9.05
CA ILE A 197 1.85 22.62 -8.77
C ILE A 197 1.81 21.62 -7.62
N VAL A 198 2.34 20.42 -7.85
CA VAL A 198 2.32 19.32 -6.88
C VAL A 198 3.75 18.85 -6.64
N GLY A 199 4.08 18.56 -5.38
CA GLY A 199 5.36 17.92 -5.09
C GLY A 199 5.65 17.69 -3.61
N THR A 200 6.75 16.95 -3.39
CA THR A 200 7.21 16.53 -2.07
C THR A 200 8.40 17.38 -1.62
N LEU A 201 8.38 17.84 -0.38
CA LEU A 201 9.52 18.57 0.23
C LEU A 201 10.80 17.74 0.15
N GLY A 202 11.88 18.37 -0.30
CA GLY A 202 13.19 17.74 -0.45
C GLY A 202 13.36 16.91 -1.73
N ASN A 203 12.28 16.63 -2.49
CA ASN A 203 12.31 15.91 -3.75
C ASN A 203 11.83 16.76 -4.95
N SER A 204 10.85 17.63 -4.73
CA SER A 204 10.37 18.55 -5.76
C SER A 204 11.10 19.88 -5.69
N LYS A 205 11.92 20.17 -6.71
CA LYS A 205 12.62 21.47 -6.81
C LYS A 205 11.67 22.65 -6.89
N ALA A 206 10.49 22.46 -7.49
CA ALA A 206 9.47 23.50 -7.56
C ALA A 206 8.95 23.86 -6.16
N ILE A 207 8.60 22.85 -5.37
CA ILE A 207 8.11 23.05 -4.00
C ILE A 207 9.19 23.65 -3.12
N ASP A 208 10.41 23.11 -3.17
CA ASP A 208 11.54 23.63 -2.39
C ASP A 208 11.83 25.10 -2.74
N SER A 209 11.83 25.46 -4.03
CA SER A 209 12.04 26.85 -4.48
C SER A 209 10.92 27.77 -4.03
N LEU A 210 9.65 27.35 -4.11
CA LEU A 210 8.51 28.14 -3.66
C LEU A 210 8.56 28.36 -2.14
N ALA A 211 8.97 27.37 -1.37
CA ALA A 211 9.17 27.49 0.07
C ALA A 211 10.36 28.42 0.43
N GLU A 212 11.51 28.28 -0.25
CA GLU A 212 12.69 29.13 -0.06
C GLU A 212 12.41 30.61 -0.39
N MET A 213 11.60 30.87 -1.40
CA MET A 213 11.17 32.24 -1.78
C MET A 213 10.08 32.80 -0.85
N GLY A 214 9.55 32.01 0.10
CA GLY A 214 8.44 32.38 0.95
C GLY A 214 7.12 32.55 0.18
N ALA A 215 6.98 31.92 -0.98
CA ALA A 215 5.76 31.90 -1.77
C ALA A 215 4.72 30.93 -1.19
N ILE A 216 5.16 29.92 -0.45
CA ILE A 216 4.33 29.01 0.34
C ILE A 216 4.94 28.85 1.75
N ASP A 217 4.09 28.58 2.72
CA ASP A 217 4.52 28.22 4.09
C ASP A 217 4.43 26.70 4.29
N VAL A 218 5.56 26.07 4.54
CA VAL A 218 5.67 24.63 4.77
C VAL A 218 6.07 24.30 6.21
N SER A 219 6.09 25.30 7.09
CA SER A 219 6.56 25.16 8.47
C SER A 219 5.73 24.15 9.28
N GLU A 220 4.43 24.06 8.99
CA GLU A 220 3.53 23.16 9.71
C GLU A 220 3.62 21.70 9.27
N ILE A 221 4.20 21.42 8.08
CA ILE A 221 4.34 20.05 7.57
C ILE A 221 5.78 19.54 7.65
N LYS A 222 6.74 20.44 7.82
CA LYS A 222 8.16 20.09 7.87
C LYS A 222 8.45 19.14 9.06
N ASP A 223 9.24 18.12 8.80
CA ASP A 223 9.64 17.08 9.77
C ASP A 223 8.47 16.25 10.33
N LYS A 224 7.27 16.36 9.73
CA LYS A 224 6.12 15.51 10.01
C LYS A 224 6.03 14.38 8.98
N TRP A 225 5.31 13.32 9.32
CA TRP A 225 5.04 12.21 8.42
C TRP A 225 3.61 12.31 7.85
N GLU A 226 3.48 12.01 6.55
CA GLU A 226 2.19 11.95 5.83
C GLU A 226 1.30 13.19 5.99
N SER A 227 1.91 14.35 6.17
CA SER A 227 1.27 15.67 6.29
C SER A 227 1.33 16.43 4.97
N PHE A 228 0.38 17.30 4.69
CA PHE A 228 0.39 18.12 3.49
C PHE A 228 -0.23 19.50 3.71
N THR A 229 0.12 20.43 2.84
CA THR A 229 -0.53 21.76 2.77
C THR A 229 -1.00 22.05 1.35
N VAL A 230 -2.11 22.75 1.25
CA VAL A 230 -2.69 23.26 0.01
C VAL A 230 -2.76 24.77 0.11
N GLN A 231 -2.11 25.48 -0.79
CA GLN A 231 -2.02 26.93 -0.77
C GLN A 231 -2.31 27.53 -2.16
N GLU A 232 -2.68 28.79 -2.19
CA GLU A 232 -2.84 29.56 -3.42
C GLU A 232 -1.75 30.63 -3.50
N ASN A 233 -1.04 30.71 -4.61
CA ASN A 233 -0.10 31.80 -4.86
C ASN A 233 -0.12 32.20 -6.34
N GLY A 234 -0.40 33.47 -6.58
CA GLY A 234 -0.37 34.03 -7.94
C GLY A 234 -1.40 33.46 -8.91
N GLY A 235 -2.49 32.93 -8.43
CA GLY A 235 -3.52 32.26 -9.24
C GLY A 235 -3.29 30.76 -9.44
N ASN A 236 -2.30 30.17 -8.77
CA ASN A 236 -1.95 28.76 -8.85
C ASN A 236 -2.33 28.04 -7.57
N LEU A 237 -2.83 26.80 -7.71
CA LEU A 237 -3.01 25.87 -6.61
C LEU A 237 -1.68 25.13 -6.38
N ILE A 238 -1.22 25.11 -5.14
CA ILE A 238 0.03 24.44 -4.78
C ILE A 238 -0.28 23.38 -3.72
N ILE A 239 0.09 22.13 -4.00
CA ILE A 239 -0.06 20.99 -3.10
C ILE A 239 1.35 20.50 -2.73
N ALA A 240 1.71 20.67 -1.47
CA ALA A 240 3.03 20.26 -0.96
C ALA A 240 2.88 19.23 0.15
N GLY A 241 3.54 18.09 0.03
CA GLY A 241 3.59 17.06 1.06
C GLY A 241 4.90 17.04 1.82
N SER A 242 4.86 16.61 3.07
CA SER A 242 6.05 16.40 3.91
C SER A 242 6.89 15.21 3.46
N ASP A 243 6.23 14.21 2.89
CA ASP A 243 6.80 12.99 2.32
C ASP A 243 5.94 12.51 1.14
N LYS A 244 6.30 11.36 0.54
CA LYS A 244 5.57 10.81 -0.62
C LYS A 244 4.09 10.62 -0.36
N ARG A 245 3.69 10.09 0.80
CA ARG A 245 2.28 9.85 1.12
C ARG A 245 1.55 11.12 1.53
N GLY A 246 2.21 12.05 2.20
CA GLY A 246 1.66 13.39 2.42
C GLY A 246 1.26 14.06 1.11
N THR A 247 2.13 14.02 0.09
CA THR A 247 1.83 14.56 -1.25
C THR A 247 0.67 13.82 -1.91
N ILE A 248 0.66 12.49 -1.87
CA ILE A 248 -0.44 11.66 -2.41
C ILE A 248 -1.77 11.98 -1.74
N TYR A 249 -1.77 12.18 -0.42
CA TYR A 249 -2.99 12.54 0.32
C TYR A 249 -3.48 13.94 -0.03
N GLY A 250 -2.58 14.90 -0.25
CA GLY A 250 -2.95 16.22 -0.76
C GLY A 250 -3.58 16.15 -2.14
N ILE A 251 -3.06 15.30 -3.02
CA ILE A 251 -3.64 15.03 -4.35
C ILE A 251 -5.05 14.47 -4.21
N TYR A 252 -5.25 13.41 -3.43
CA TYR A 252 -6.56 12.79 -3.29
C TYR A 252 -7.54 13.61 -2.43
N ASP A 253 -7.04 14.46 -1.53
CA ASP A 253 -7.88 15.45 -0.87
C ASP A 253 -8.46 16.43 -1.89
N PHE A 254 -7.64 16.96 -2.80
CA PHE A 254 -8.11 17.78 -3.89
C PHE A 254 -9.14 17.04 -4.77
N CYS A 255 -8.87 15.79 -5.15
CA CYS A 255 -9.81 14.98 -5.94
C CYS A 255 -11.17 14.84 -5.23
N GLU A 256 -11.16 14.63 -3.92
CA GLU A 256 -12.37 14.58 -3.10
C GLU A 256 -13.11 15.93 -3.07
N LYS A 257 -12.38 17.06 -2.93
CA LYS A 257 -12.98 18.40 -2.92
C LYS A 257 -13.62 18.80 -4.24
N ILE A 258 -13.15 18.25 -5.37
CA ILE A 258 -13.82 18.42 -6.67
C ILE A 258 -14.96 17.44 -6.90
N GLY A 259 -15.31 16.59 -5.91
CA GLY A 259 -16.48 15.69 -5.93
C GLY A 259 -16.18 14.28 -6.41
N VAL A 260 -14.92 13.84 -6.49
CA VAL A 260 -14.59 12.47 -6.85
C VAL A 260 -14.59 11.59 -5.59
N SER A 261 -15.48 10.59 -5.58
CA SER A 261 -15.59 9.63 -4.48
C SER A 261 -14.35 8.73 -4.38
N PRO A 262 -13.86 8.41 -3.18
CA PRO A 262 -12.91 7.32 -2.99
C PRO A 262 -13.40 5.99 -3.57
N TRP A 263 -14.70 5.81 -3.65
CA TRP A 263 -15.39 4.60 -4.09
C TRP A 263 -15.66 4.53 -5.59
N LYS A 264 -15.01 5.37 -6.41
CA LYS A 264 -15.26 5.48 -7.86
C LYS A 264 -15.23 4.13 -8.61
N TRP A 265 -14.42 3.18 -8.17
CA TRP A 265 -14.32 1.83 -8.75
C TRP A 265 -15.33 0.85 -8.14
N TRP A 266 -15.85 1.13 -6.94
CA TRP A 266 -16.49 0.14 -6.08
C TRP A 266 -18.00 0.33 -5.90
N ALA A 267 -18.48 1.58 -5.92
CA ALA A 267 -19.86 1.92 -5.57
C ALA A 267 -20.70 2.45 -6.73
N ASP A 268 -20.25 2.32 -7.99
CA ASP A 268 -20.91 2.83 -9.19
C ASP A 268 -21.18 4.35 -9.15
N VAL A 269 -20.42 5.09 -8.35
CA VAL A 269 -20.52 6.53 -8.20
C VAL A 269 -19.73 7.26 -9.29
N LYS A 270 -20.27 8.36 -9.77
CA LYS A 270 -19.62 9.22 -10.78
C LYS A 270 -19.61 10.66 -10.29
N PRO A 271 -18.49 11.38 -10.49
CA PRO A 271 -18.46 12.78 -10.13
C PRO A 271 -19.44 13.60 -10.97
N GLU A 272 -19.99 14.62 -10.36
CA GLU A 272 -20.81 15.61 -11.06
C GLU A 272 -19.93 16.49 -11.95
N LYS A 273 -20.45 16.84 -13.13
CA LYS A 273 -19.76 17.76 -14.04
C LYS A 273 -19.79 19.19 -13.51
N ALA A 274 -18.63 19.85 -13.55
CA ALA A 274 -18.48 21.24 -13.22
C ALA A 274 -17.80 21.99 -14.38
N ASP A 275 -18.52 22.92 -15.02
CA ASP A 275 -17.98 23.71 -16.13
C ASP A 275 -16.82 24.64 -15.68
N GLU A 276 -16.83 25.05 -14.43
CA GLU A 276 -15.83 25.93 -13.82
C GLU A 276 -15.53 25.48 -12.38
N LEU A 277 -14.26 25.57 -11.99
CA LEU A 277 -13.78 25.33 -10.63
C LEU A 277 -12.93 26.51 -10.17
N TYR A 278 -13.11 26.90 -8.92
CA TYR A 278 -12.42 28.02 -8.27
C TYR A 278 -11.74 27.58 -6.99
N ILE A 279 -10.57 28.16 -6.70
CA ILE A 279 -9.87 28.01 -5.43
C ILE A 279 -10.44 29.05 -4.46
N ASN A 280 -10.93 28.61 -3.31
CA ASN A 280 -11.47 29.44 -2.24
C ASN A 280 -10.77 29.12 -0.92
N LEU A 281 -9.45 29.30 -0.89
CA LEU A 281 -8.61 29.06 0.29
C LEU A 281 -8.53 30.30 1.18
N PRO A 282 -8.44 30.13 2.52
CA PRO A 282 -7.97 31.18 3.40
C PRO A 282 -6.53 31.57 3.01
N LYS A 283 -6.10 32.76 3.43
CA LYS A 283 -4.77 33.27 3.07
C LYS A 283 -3.62 32.39 3.53
N GLU A 284 -3.77 31.77 4.68
CA GLU A 284 -2.82 30.82 5.28
C GLU A 284 -2.83 29.45 4.62
N GLY A 285 -3.78 29.21 3.71
CA GLY A 285 -3.96 27.90 3.07
C GLY A 285 -4.76 26.91 3.92
N TYR A 286 -4.68 25.64 3.54
CA TYR A 286 -5.24 24.49 4.24
C TYR A 286 -4.12 23.49 4.53
N THR A 287 -3.97 23.08 5.76
CA THR A 287 -2.96 22.10 6.17
C THR A 287 -3.63 20.94 6.88
N GLU A 288 -3.27 19.74 6.49
CA GLU A 288 -3.62 18.51 7.18
C GLU A 288 -2.39 18.00 7.94
N ASP A 289 -2.57 17.81 9.24
CA ASP A 289 -1.52 17.33 10.13
C ASP A 289 -1.23 15.83 9.94
N GLU A 290 -0.19 15.34 10.59
CA GLU A 290 0.12 13.90 10.58
C GLU A 290 -1.05 13.07 11.11
N PRO A 291 -1.33 11.90 10.51
CA PRO A 291 -2.41 11.03 10.96
C PRO A 291 -2.22 10.55 12.40
N SER A 292 -3.35 10.36 13.11
CA SER A 292 -3.34 9.89 14.51
C SER A 292 -2.75 8.50 14.68
N VAL A 293 -2.85 7.65 13.66
CA VAL A 293 -2.34 6.27 13.65
C VAL A 293 -1.32 6.12 12.53
N GLN A 294 -0.13 5.63 12.84
CA GLN A 294 0.98 5.58 11.89
C GLN A 294 0.73 4.63 10.72
N TYR A 295 0.37 3.37 11.00
CA TYR A 295 0.01 2.38 9.98
C TYR A 295 -1.48 2.09 10.11
N ARG A 296 -2.22 2.35 9.06
CA ARG A 296 -3.68 2.23 9.04
C ARG A 296 -4.13 1.63 7.73
N GLY A 297 -4.96 0.63 7.79
CA GLY A 297 -5.35 -0.06 6.58
C GLY A 297 -6.37 -1.16 6.80
N ILE A 298 -6.53 -2.00 5.80
CA ILE A 298 -7.53 -3.06 5.76
C ILE A 298 -6.88 -4.43 5.60
N PHE A 299 -7.58 -5.44 6.07
CA PHE A 299 -7.31 -6.84 5.76
C PHE A 299 -8.43 -7.38 4.88
N LEU A 300 -8.07 -7.75 3.66
CA LEU A 300 -8.95 -8.45 2.73
C LEU A 300 -8.98 -9.93 3.13
N ASN A 301 -9.87 -10.26 4.02
CA ASN A 301 -10.03 -11.66 4.43
C ASN A 301 -10.83 -12.47 3.41
N ASP A 302 -11.01 -11.89 2.21
CA ASP A 302 -11.61 -12.40 0.98
C ASP A 302 -12.64 -13.52 1.19
N GLU A 303 -13.83 -13.12 1.50
CA GLU A 303 -14.96 -14.02 1.75
C GLU A 303 -15.67 -14.42 0.43
N TYR A 304 -14.92 -14.47 -0.68
CA TYR A 304 -15.33 -14.87 -2.02
C TYR A 304 -15.93 -13.77 -2.90
N ASN A 305 -16.65 -12.78 -2.38
CA ASN A 305 -17.37 -11.80 -3.20
C ASN A 305 -16.44 -10.86 -3.97
N LEU A 306 -15.29 -10.49 -3.39
CA LEU A 306 -14.30 -9.65 -4.06
C LEU A 306 -13.72 -10.35 -5.29
N ASN A 307 -13.47 -11.66 -5.21
CA ASN A 307 -13.04 -12.45 -6.37
C ASN A 307 -14.13 -12.53 -7.45
N GLN A 308 -15.40 -12.61 -7.06
CA GLN A 308 -16.54 -12.54 -8.01
C GLN A 308 -16.62 -11.16 -8.69
N TRP A 309 -16.38 -10.09 -7.93
CA TRP A 309 -16.33 -8.74 -8.48
C TRP A 309 -15.18 -8.60 -9.48
N SER A 310 -13.98 -9.04 -9.16
CA SER A 310 -12.80 -9.06 -10.04
C SER A 310 -13.13 -9.79 -11.36
N THR A 311 -13.72 -10.99 -11.26
CA THR A 311 -14.14 -11.76 -12.42
C THR A 311 -15.19 -11.02 -13.27
N SER A 312 -16.15 -10.33 -12.64
CA SER A 312 -17.19 -9.57 -13.33
C SER A 312 -16.67 -8.35 -14.08
N MET A 313 -15.57 -7.78 -13.60
CA MET A 313 -14.88 -6.66 -14.25
C MET A 313 -13.97 -7.10 -15.40
N GLY A 314 -13.83 -8.41 -15.63
CA GLY A 314 -12.99 -8.97 -16.68
C GLY A 314 -11.55 -9.26 -16.25
N ASP A 315 -11.22 -9.01 -14.99
CA ASP A 315 -9.86 -9.21 -14.44
C ASP A 315 -9.57 -10.70 -14.15
N GLY A 316 -10.58 -11.57 -14.14
CA GLY A 316 -10.45 -12.98 -13.74
C GLY A 316 -10.42 -13.13 -12.22
N ASN A 317 -9.61 -14.04 -11.70
CA ASN A 317 -9.32 -14.08 -10.27
C ASN A 317 -8.55 -12.82 -9.85
N MET A 318 -8.57 -12.50 -8.55
CA MET A 318 -7.82 -11.37 -8.03
C MET A 318 -6.36 -11.41 -8.51
N ASN A 319 -5.94 -10.30 -9.08
CA ASN A 319 -4.62 -10.12 -9.68
C ASN A 319 -4.20 -8.65 -9.54
N LYS A 320 -3.12 -8.26 -10.18
CA LYS A 320 -2.60 -6.89 -10.10
C LYS A 320 -3.60 -5.81 -10.51
N GLU A 321 -4.45 -6.06 -11.52
CA GLU A 321 -5.45 -5.09 -12.00
C GLU A 321 -6.54 -4.82 -10.94
N THR A 322 -6.88 -5.84 -10.14
CA THR A 322 -7.79 -5.69 -9.00
C THR A 322 -7.07 -5.02 -7.82
N TYR A 323 -5.84 -5.45 -7.51
CA TYR A 323 -5.04 -4.83 -6.45
C TYR A 323 -4.72 -3.36 -6.73
N GLU A 324 -4.52 -2.98 -7.98
CA GLU A 324 -4.34 -1.58 -8.38
C GLU A 324 -5.49 -0.69 -7.90
N LYS A 325 -6.74 -1.13 -8.14
CA LYS A 325 -7.94 -0.42 -7.68
C LYS A 325 -8.07 -0.40 -6.15
N ILE A 326 -7.55 -1.43 -5.48
CA ILE A 326 -7.52 -1.50 -4.00
C ILE A 326 -6.48 -0.53 -3.45
N TYR A 327 -5.28 -0.48 -4.03
CA TYR A 327 -4.24 0.46 -3.59
C TYR A 327 -4.69 1.91 -3.76
N GLU A 328 -5.33 2.23 -4.89
CA GLU A 328 -5.92 3.55 -5.12
C GLU A 328 -6.97 3.88 -4.05
N LEU A 329 -7.88 2.95 -3.74
CA LEU A 329 -8.89 3.14 -2.69
C LEU A 329 -8.25 3.43 -1.33
N ILE A 330 -7.25 2.63 -0.91
CA ILE A 330 -6.55 2.82 0.35
C ILE A 330 -5.96 4.23 0.44
N LEU A 331 -5.30 4.68 -0.61
CA LEU A 331 -4.68 6.02 -0.64
C LEU A 331 -5.72 7.15 -0.70
N ARG A 332 -6.83 6.97 -1.42
CA ARG A 332 -7.95 7.92 -1.42
C ARG A 332 -8.59 8.06 -0.05
N LEU A 333 -8.65 6.98 0.71
CA LEU A 333 -9.07 6.97 2.12
C LEU A 333 -7.98 7.46 3.09
N LYS A 334 -6.83 7.91 2.56
CA LYS A 334 -5.68 8.38 3.35
C LYS A 334 -5.17 7.33 4.34
N ALA A 335 -5.33 6.06 3.98
CA ALA A 335 -4.69 4.91 4.61
C ALA A 335 -3.41 4.52 3.85
N ASN A 336 -2.60 3.61 4.39
CA ASN A 336 -1.29 3.30 3.85
C ASN A 336 -0.95 1.80 3.87
N THR A 337 -1.76 0.96 4.51
CA THR A 337 -1.39 -0.45 4.79
C THR A 337 -2.43 -1.41 4.21
N LEU A 338 -1.95 -2.50 3.62
CA LEU A 338 -2.78 -3.61 3.15
C LEU A 338 -2.28 -4.95 3.69
N TRP A 339 -3.18 -5.75 4.25
CA TRP A 339 -3.05 -7.18 4.38
C TRP A 339 -3.86 -7.82 3.25
N PRO A 340 -3.20 -8.53 2.31
CA PRO A 340 -3.87 -9.00 1.10
C PRO A 340 -4.76 -10.21 1.33
N ALA A 341 -5.51 -10.58 0.30
CA ALA A 341 -6.30 -11.79 0.22
C ALA A 341 -5.43 -13.05 0.41
N MET A 342 -5.92 -14.02 1.16
CA MET A 342 -5.14 -15.18 1.57
C MET A 342 -5.66 -16.51 1.03
N HIS A 343 -6.91 -16.60 0.62
CA HIS A 343 -7.52 -17.85 0.18
C HIS A 343 -7.11 -18.26 -1.22
N GLN A 344 -7.06 -19.55 -1.48
CA GLN A 344 -6.59 -20.08 -2.75
C GLN A 344 -7.47 -19.70 -3.94
N TYR A 345 -8.78 -19.53 -3.76
CA TYR A 345 -9.68 -19.15 -4.85
C TYR A 345 -9.49 -17.72 -5.35
N SER A 346 -8.90 -16.85 -4.54
CA SER A 346 -8.53 -15.47 -4.92
C SER A 346 -7.07 -15.33 -5.35
N ASN A 347 -6.31 -16.39 -5.41
CA ASN A 347 -4.86 -16.49 -5.56
C ASN A 347 -4.11 -15.91 -4.35
N ALA A 348 -3.10 -16.60 -3.86
CA ALA A 348 -2.21 -16.07 -2.84
C ALA A 348 -1.39 -14.91 -3.42
N PHE A 349 -1.31 -13.81 -2.70
CA PHE A 349 -0.79 -12.53 -3.16
C PHE A 349 0.62 -12.61 -3.78
N HIS A 350 1.53 -13.31 -3.13
CA HIS A 350 2.93 -13.43 -3.56
C HIS A 350 3.18 -14.51 -4.63
N LEU A 351 2.14 -15.22 -5.09
CA LEU A 351 2.25 -16.06 -6.29
C LEU A 351 2.42 -15.23 -7.57
N ASP A 352 1.98 -13.98 -7.56
CA ASP A 352 2.29 -13.00 -8.59
C ASP A 352 3.18 -11.90 -7.99
N ALA A 353 4.46 -11.94 -8.32
CA ALA A 353 5.44 -10.96 -7.83
C ALA A 353 5.10 -9.51 -8.21
N GLU A 354 4.31 -9.31 -9.29
CA GLU A 354 3.91 -7.97 -9.71
C GLU A 354 2.96 -7.28 -8.74
N ASN A 355 2.23 -8.03 -7.93
CA ASN A 355 1.38 -7.45 -6.89
C ASN A 355 2.21 -6.63 -5.89
N ALA A 356 3.35 -7.15 -5.43
CA ALA A 356 4.24 -6.47 -4.50
C ALA A 356 4.97 -5.28 -5.17
N VAL A 357 5.43 -5.45 -6.41
CA VAL A 357 6.04 -4.36 -7.20
C VAL A 357 5.05 -3.20 -7.36
N LEU A 358 3.80 -3.51 -7.67
CA LEU A 358 2.76 -2.50 -7.85
C LEU A 358 2.40 -1.82 -6.52
N ALA A 359 2.35 -2.57 -5.41
CA ALA A 359 2.14 -1.99 -4.07
C ALA A 359 3.20 -0.93 -3.75
N ASP A 360 4.47 -1.21 -4.03
CA ASP A 360 5.57 -0.27 -3.84
C ASP A 360 5.43 0.97 -4.73
N LYS A 361 5.08 0.79 -6.00
CA LYS A 361 4.79 1.89 -6.94
C LYS A 361 3.64 2.79 -6.50
N TYR A 362 2.69 2.26 -5.78
CA TYR A 362 1.61 3.04 -5.14
C TYR A 362 2.04 3.66 -3.81
N GLY A 363 3.12 3.20 -3.20
CA GLY A 363 3.56 3.63 -1.87
C GLY A 363 2.76 2.96 -0.74
N ILE A 364 2.24 1.75 -0.99
CA ILE A 364 1.51 0.95 0.01
C ILE A 364 2.49 0.15 0.86
N VAL A 365 2.26 0.14 2.16
CA VAL A 365 2.97 -0.71 3.11
C VAL A 365 2.25 -2.07 3.16
N MET A 366 2.96 -3.13 2.79
CA MET A 366 2.38 -4.48 2.84
C MET A 366 2.57 -5.10 4.21
N GLY A 367 1.57 -5.84 4.66
CA GLY A 367 1.63 -6.63 5.87
C GLY A 367 0.90 -7.95 5.69
N SER A 368 0.79 -8.72 6.76
CA SER A 368 0.07 -9.99 6.74
C SER A 368 -0.55 -10.30 8.10
N SER A 369 -1.56 -11.16 8.10
CA SER A 369 -2.29 -11.56 9.29
C SER A 369 -1.43 -12.42 10.24
N HIS A 370 -1.97 -12.67 11.44
CA HIS A 370 -1.40 -13.59 12.42
C HIS A 370 -1.27 -15.04 11.91
N ALA A 371 -1.98 -15.38 10.82
CA ALA A 371 -1.87 -16.69 10.16
C ALA A 371 -0.73 -16.79 9.15
N GLU A 372 -0.17 -15.65 8.73
CA GLU A 372 0.78 -15.54 7.62
C GLU A 372 2.08 -14.83 8.05
N PRO A 373 2.89 -15.46 8.90
CA PRO A 373 4.11 -14.84 9.40
C PRO A 373 5.09 -14.55 8.27
N LEU A 374 5.79 -13.41 8.40
CA LEU A 374 6.80 -12.91 7.46
C LEU A 374 6.28 -12.85 6.01
N LEU A 375 5.04 -12.40 5.83
CA LEU A 375 4.36 -12.26 4.53
C LEU A 375 4.18 -13.59 3.77
N ARG A 376 4.17 -14.73 4.45
CA ARG A 376 4.10 -16.05 3.79
C ARG A 376 2.74 -16.70 3.97
N ASN A 377 2.04 -16.89 2.85
CA ASN A 377 0.72 -17.50 2.82
C ASN A 377 0.80 -19.02 3.10
N ASN A 378 0.02 -19.51 4.06
CA ASN A 378 0.03 -20.92 4.41
C ASN A 378 -0.98 -21.81 3.65
N LEU A 379 -1.66 -21.23 2.64
CA LEU A 379 -2.67 -21.91 1.81
C LEU A 379 -2.15 -22.19 0.39
N GLY A 380 -1.97 -21.15 -0.41
CA GLY A 380 -1.62 -21.27 -1.83
C GLY A 380 -0.14 -21.52 -2.09
N GLU A 381 0.73 -20.86 -1.34
CA GLU A 381 2.19 -20.87 -1.54
C GLU A 381 2.90 -22.07 -0.92
N LEU A 382 2.37 -22.59 0.19
CA LEU A 382 3.06 -23.60 1.00
C LEU A 382 3.33 -24.90 0.24
N TYR A 383 2.34 -25.44 -0.45
CA TYR A 383 2.49 -26.73 -1.14
C TYR A 383 3.51 -26.69 -2.29
N PRO A 384 3.47 -25.74 -3.24
CA PRO A 384 4.47 -25.67 -4.29
C PRO A 384 5.89 -25.47 -3.73
N TYR A 385 6.05 -24.63 -2.71
CA TYR A 385 7.34 -24.45 -2.05
C TYR A 385 7.83 -25.76 -1.40
N GLN A 386 6.97 -26.47 -0.68
CA GLN A 386 7.31 -27.76 -0.07
C GLN A 386 7.81 -28.78 -1.10
N GLN A 387 7.16 -28.85 -2.27
CA GLN A 387 7.58 -29.79 -3.32
C GLN A 387 8.97 -29.44 -3.86
N GLN A 388 9.24 -28.16 -4.07
CA GLN A 388 10.55 -27.70 -4.53
C GLN A 388 11.62 -27.94 -3.45
N TRP A 389 11.33 -27.56 -2.20
CA TRP A 389 12.27 -27.74 -1.10
C TRP A 389 12.69 -29.22 -0.91
N LEU A 390 11.74 -30.15 -0.98
CA LEU A 390 12.04 -31.60 -0.91
C LEU A 390 12.84 -32.11 -2.11
N ALA A 391 12.66 -31.53 -3.29
CA ALA A 391 13.44 -31.84 -4.47
C ALA A 391 14.90 -31.36 -4.33
N ASP A 392 15.11 -30.22 -3.71
CA ASP A 392 16.43 -29.63 -3.48
C ASP A 392 17.14 -30.25 -2.27
N HIS A 393 16.40 -30.89 -1.35
CA HIS A 393 16.90 -31.52 -0.13
C HIS A 393 16.46 -32.99 -0.03
N PRO A 394 16.97 -33.89 -0.90
CA PRO A 394 16.49 -35.28 -1.01
C PRO A 394 16.79 -36.14 0.21
N ASP A 395 17.67 -35.73 1.11
CA ASP A 395 18.02 -36.38 2.37
C ASP A 395 17.14 -35.93 3.55
N LYS A 396 16.36 -34.88 3.39
CA LYS A 396 15.50 -34.30 4.43
C LYS A 396 14.14 -34.96 4.50
N LYS A 397 13.54 -34.93 5.69
CA LYS A 397 12.23 -35.53 5.97
C LYS A 397 11.29 -34.52 6.62
N LEU A 398 10.07 -34.43 6.12
CA LEU A 398 9.04 -33.62 6.70
C LEU A 398 7.95 -34.45 7.37
N TYR A 399 7.52 -34.01 8.53
CA TYR A 399 6.29 -34.50 9.16
C TYR A 399 5.10 -33.79 8.54
N ILE A 400 4.33 -34.54 7.76
CA ILE A 400 3.10 -34.02 7.12
C ILE A 400 1.98 -34.10 8.15
N ASN A 401 1.51 -32.94 8.61
CA ASN A 401 0.59 -32.86 9.73
C ASN A 401 -0.80 -32.34 9.36
N THR A 402 -0.98 -31.76 8.16
CA THR A 402 -2.23 -31.10 7.78
C THR A 402 -2.46 -31.12 6.27
N LYS A 403 -3.52 -30.45 5.84
CA LYS A 403 -3.86 -30.24 4.44
C LYS A 403 -4.12 -28.76 4.17
N ASP A 404 -3.81 -28.33 2.96
CA ASP A 404 -4.19 -27.01 2.44
C ASP A 404 -5.63 -26.99 1.92
N ASP A 405 -6.08 -25.83 1.39
CA ASP A 405 -7.42 -25.63 0.82
C ASP A 405 -7.79 -26.57 -0.31
N SER A 406 -6.81 -27.01 -1.09
CA SER A 406 -7.00 -28.01 -2.16
C SER A 406 -6.98 -29.45 -1.65
N GLY A 407 -6.85 -29.68 -0.35
CA GLY A 407 -6.74 -31.00 0.25
C GLY A 407 -5.38 -31.66 0.03
N ARG A 408 -4.36 -30.91 -0.41
CA ARG A 408 -3.00 -31.40 -0.59
C ARG A 408 -2.30 -31.50 0.76
N SER A 409 -1.52 -32.57 0.95
CA SER A 409 -0.82 -32.83 2.20
C SER A 409 0.39 -31.91 2.38
N VAL A 410 0.43 -31.15 3.45
CA VAL A 410 1.47 -30.15 3.75
C VAL A 410 2.04 -30.32 5.16
N SER A 411 3.27 -29.84 5.32
CA SER A 411 3.98 -29.74 6.58
C SER A 411 3.88 -28.31 7.10
N TYR A 412 3.10 -28.07 8.16
CA TYR A 412 2.98 -26.77 8.78
C TYR A 412 2.89 -26.92 10.31
N MET A 413 3.99 -27.37 10.89
CA MET A 413 4.15 -27.57 12.33
C MET A 413 5.60 -27.32 12.74
N TRP A 414 5.82 -26.49 13.73
CA TRP A 414 7.15 -26.26 14.31
C TRP A 414 7.49 -27.43 15.23
N THR A 415 8.31 -28.35 14.73
CA THR A 415 8.73 -29.56 15.44
C THR A 415 10.06 -30.11 14.90
N ASP A 416 10.79 -30.85 15.70
CA ASP A 416 12.00 -31.61 15.33
C ASP A 416 11.78 -33.13 15.34
N HIS A 417 10.55 -33.59 15.63
CA HIS A 417 10.17 -35.01 15.62
C HIS A 417 8.72 -35.19 15.17
N ASP A 418 8.41 -36.34 14.60
CA ASP A 418 7.05 -36.75 14.27
C ASP A 418 6.30 -37.29 15.51
N GLY A 419 5.05 -37.76 15.32
CA GLY A 419 4.23 -38.32 16.39
C GLY A 419 4.80 -39.60 17.05
N ASP A 420 5.71 -40.28 16.39
CA ASP A 420 6.37 -41.50 16.85
C ASP A 420 7.77 -41.24 17.45
N GLY A 421 8.20 -39.96 17.46
CA GLY A 421 9.50 -39.54 18.00
C GLY A 421 10.68 -39.68 17.02
N ASN A 422 10.43 -39.92 15.72
CA ASN A 422 11.49 -39.89 14.73
C ASN A 422 11.86 -38.45 14.35
N ALA A 423 13.16 -38.20 14.14
CA ALA A 423 13.64 -36.89 13.75
C ALA A 423 13.10 -36.44 12.39
N VAL A 424 12.72 -35.15 12.30
CA VAL A 424 12.22 -34.49 11.09
C VAL A 424 12.82 -33.09 10.96
N ASP A 425 12.77 -32.50 9.75
CA ASP A 425 13.42 -31.26 9.40
C ASP A 425 12.42 -30.08 9.26
N ASN A 426 11.26 -30.14 9.93
CA ASN A 426 10.19 -29.16 9.81
C ASN A 426 10.62 -27.75 10.22
N LYS A 427 11.46 -27.62 11.26
CA LYS A 427 11.97 -26.31 11.71
C LYS A 427 12.83 -25.64 10.63
N GLU A 428 13.72 -26.41 9.99
CA GLU A 428 14.57 -25.92 8.89
C GLU A 428 13.71 -25.52 7.68
N PHE A 429 12.79 -26.38 7.27
CA PHE A 429 11.85 -26.12 6.18
C PHE A 429 11.05 -24.82 6.39
N LEU A 430 10.47 -24.62 7.57
CA LEU A 430 9.69 -23.41 7.86
C LEU A 430 10.57 -22.16 7.96
N ALA A 431 11.79 -22.28 8.50
CA ALA A 431 12.73 -21.17 8.53
C ALA A 431 13.15 -20.75 7.10
N ASP A 432 13.42 -21.70 6.21
CA ASP A 432 13.72 -21.44 4.81
C ASP A 432 12.52 -20.85 4.06
N TYR A 433 11.30 -21.35 4.35
CA TYR A 433 10.05 -20.83 3.80
C TYR A 433 9.85 -19.34 4.12
N TRP A 434 10.08 -18.94 5.35
CA TRP A 434 9.99 -17.54 5.77
C TRP A 434 11.14 -16.69 5.23
N ARG A 435 12.36 -17.23 5.22
CA ARG A 435 13.54 -16.54 4.70
C ARG A 435 13.41 -16.20 3.22
N ASP A 436 12.88 -17.11 2.43
CA ASP A 436 12.64 -16.90 1.01
C ASP A 436 11.71 -15.70 0.76
N SER A 437 10.63 -15.56 1.55
CA SER A 437 9.74 -14.40 1.48
C SER A 437 10.46 -13.09 1.83
N VAL A 438 11.26 -13.09 2.92
CA VAL A 438 11.99 -11.90 3.35
C VAL A 438 13.01 -11.47 2.30
N LYS A 439 13.71 -12.42 1.67
CA LYS A 439 14.65 -12.14 0.56
C LYS A 439 13.94 -11.53 -0.64
N THR A 440 12.80 -12.09 -1.01
CA THR A 440 12.04 -11.66 -2.20
C THR A 440 11.42 -10.28 -2.01
N ASN A 441 10.88 -10.00 -0.82
CA ASN A 441 10.07 -8.80 -0.56
C ASN A 441 10.79 -7.73 0.27
N GLY A 442 12.00 -7.97 0.74
CA GLY A 442 12.70 -7.13 1.72
C GLY A 442 13.10 -5.74 1.24
N SER A 443 13.07 -5.48 -0.07
CA SER A 443 13.33 -4.15 -0.67
C SER A 443 12.12 -3.21 -0.61
N TYR A 444 10.92 -3.73 -0.35
CA TYR A 444 9.69 -2.96 -0.30
C TYR A 444 9.35 -2.51 1.13
N GLU A 445 8.43 -1.57 1.27
CA GLU A 445 7.92 -1.16 2.58
C GLU A 445 6.97 -2.22 3.13
N ASN A 446 7.39 -2.89 4.21
CA ASN A 446 6.64 -3.99 4.82
C ASN A 446 6.53 -3.87 6.33
N ILE A 447 5.48 -4.47 6.89
CA ILE A 447 5.34 -4.78 8.31
C ILE A 447 5.33 -6.29 8.45
N TYR A 448 6.27 -6.83 9.19
CA TYR A 448 6.44 -8.27 9.34
C TYR A 448 5.71 -8.82 10.56
N THR A 449 4.79 -9.75 10.34
CA THR A 449 4.09 -10.46 11.41
C THR A 449 4.96 -11.57 11.97
N LEU A 450 5.12 -11.60 13.29
CA LEU A 450 5.82 -12.65 14.03
C LEU A 450 4.85 -13.62 14.68
N GLY A 451 5.30 -14.83 14.92
CA GLY A 451 4.52 -15.91 15.51
C GLY A 451 4.10 -16.96 14.47
N MET A 452 3.15 -17.78 14.83
CA MET A 452 2.61 -18.83 13.96
C MET A 452 1.25 -19.30 14.46
N ARG A 453 0.36 -19.63 13.52
CA ARG A 453 -0.88 -20.35 13.78
C ARG A 453 -0.95 -21.59 12.88
N GLY A 454 -2.02 -22.35 12.97
CA GLY A 454 -2.25 -23.45 12.02
C GLY A 454 -2.69 -22.95 10.65
N VAL A 455 -2.75 -23.84 9.67
CA VAL A 455 -3.30 -23.58 8.33
C VAL A 455 -4.73 -23.08 8.48
N HIS A 456 -5.17 -22.13 7.66
CA HIS A 456 -6.48 -21.47 7.73
C HIS A 456 -6.78 -20.75 9.06
N ASP A 457 -5.80 -20.14 9.69
CA ASP A 457 -5.97 -19.61 11.05
C ASP A 457 -6.44 -20.68 12.07
N GLY A 458 -6.12 -21.94 11.82
CA GLY A 458 -6.31 -23.02 12.77
C GLY A 458 -5.51 -22.82 14.06
N SER A 459 -5.85 -23.55 15.11
CA SER A 459 -5.12 -23.47 16.37
C SER A 459 -3.65 -23.83 16.18
N PHE A 460 -2.78 -23.13 16.89
CA PHE A 460 -1.36 -23.46 16.92
C PHE A 460 -1.17 -24.87 17.51
N SER A 461 -0.37 -25.70 16.84
CA SER A 461 -0.05 -27.05 17.29
C SER A 461 1.43 -27.37 17.10
N THR A 462 1.98 -28.16 18.01
CA THR A 462 3.37 -28.61 18.02
C THR A 462 3.50 -29.91 18.80
N ASN A 463 4.53 -30.71 18.52
CA ASN A 463 4.91 -31.87 19.34
C ASN A 463 5.84 -31.48 20.51
N MET A 464 6.09 -30.18 20.67
CA MET A 464 6.91 -29.59 21.73
C MET A 464 6.04 -28.90 22.79
N ASP A 465 6.65 -28.37 23.84
CA ASP A 465 5.99 -27.40 24.70
C ASP A 465 5.61 -26.14 23.89
N THR A 466 4.35 -25.75 23.94
CA THR A 466 3.77 -24.68 23.09
C THR A 466 4.47 -23.34 23.29
N THR A 467 4.76 -22.96 24.55
CA THR A 467 5.45 -21.71 24.87
C THR A 467 6.89 -21.71 24.36
N THR A 468 7.58 -22.85 24.51
CA THR A 468 8.94 -23.02 24.01
C THR A 468 8.97 -22.93 22.50
N ALA A 469 8.04 -23.61 21.81
CA ALA A 469 7.95 -23.57 20.35
C ALA A 469 7.69 -22.15 19.82
N LEU A 470 6.75 -21.40 20.40
CA LEU A 470 6.47 -20.02 20.00
C LEU A 470 7.65 -19.08 20.24
N ASN A 471 8.36 -19.23 21.36
CA ASN A 471 9.58 -18.45 21.62
C ASN A 471 10.70 -18.76 20.62
N GLU A 472 10.88 -20.02 20.22
CA GLU A 472 11.84 -20.41 19.18
C GLU A 472 11.44 -19.84 17.81
N ILE A 473 10.15 -19.92 17.44
CA ILE A 473 9.61 -19.34 16.19
C ILE A 473 9.92 -17.85 16.12
N ILE A 474 9.53 -17.09 17.13
CA ILE A 474 9.72 -15.64 17.16
C ILE A 474 11.21 -15.27 17.07
N ALA A 475 12.05 -15.99 17.81
CA ALA A 475 13.50 -15.78 17.78
C ALA A 475 14.09 -16.10 16.38
N THR A 476 13.62 -17.19 15.74
CA THR A 476 14.06 -17.59 14.40
C THR A 476 13.62 -16.57 13.34
N GLN A 477 12.37 -16.14 13.38
CA GLN A 477 11.82 -15.14 12.45
C GLN A 477 12.56 -13.81 12.58
N ARG A 478 12.80 -13.36 13.82
CA ARG A 478 13.56 -12.13 14.06
C ARG A 478 15.01 -12.23 13.57
N LYS A 479 15.65 -13.37 13.78
CA LYS A 479 16.99 -13.63 13.24
C LYS A 479 17.03 -13.58 11.72
N ILE A 480 16.01 -14.12 11.05
CA ILE A 480 15.89 -14.04 9.59
C ILE A 480 15.80 -12.56 9.14
N LEU A 481 14.95 -11.76 9.76
CA LEU A 481 14.85 -10.32 9.45
C LEU A 481 16.18 -9.59 9.65
N GLU A 482 16.89 -9.88 10.74
CA GLU A 482 18.20 -9.28 11.03
C GLU A 482 19.24 -9.67 9.97
N GLU A 483 19.33 -10.95 9.62
CA GLU A 483 20.29 -11.48 8.64
C GLU A 483 20.05 -10.97 7.23
N GLU A 484 18.79 -10.85 6.80
CA GLU A 484 18.44 -10.51 5.42
C GLU A 484 18.25 -8.99 5.20
N LEU A 485 17.80 -8.24 6.22
CA LEU A 485 17.41 -6.83 6.04
C LEU A 485 18.36 -5.82 6.72
N CYS A 486 19.22 -6.26 7.66
CA CYS A 486 20.11 -5.33 8.36
C CYS A 486 21.53 -5.31 7.77
N THR A 487 21.66 -5.52 6.47
CA THR A 487 22.95 -5.60 5.76
C THR A 487 23.54 -4.25 5.37
N ASP A 488 22.74 -3.19 5.35
CA ASP A 488 23.08 -1.84 4.92
C ASP A 488 23.24 -0.83 6.06
N GLY A 489 23.36 -1.35 7.30
CA GLY A 489 23.48 -0.53 8.51
C GLY A 489 22.15 -0.23 9.20
N ARG A 490 21.01 -0.66 8.65
CA ARG A 490 19.74 -0.68 9.37
C ARG A 490 19.85 -1.57 10.60
N LYS A 491 19.13 -1.23 11.65
CA LYS A 491 19.02 -2.05 12.85
C LYS A 491 17.71 -2.82 12.81
N ILE A 492 17.66 -3.93 13.54
CA ILE A 492 16.45 -4.75 13.60
C ILE A 492 15.26 -3.98 14.22
N GLU A 493 15.53 -2.99 15.07
CA GLU A 493 14.53 -2.11 15.65
C GLU A 493 13.92 -1.13 14.62
N ASP A 494 14.60 -0.89 13.50
CA ASP A 494 14.11 -0.05 12.38
C ASP A 494 13.18 -0.81 11.44
N ILE A 495 13.15 -2.15 11.53
CA ILE A 495 12.27 -3.00 10.73
C ILE A 495 10.91 -3.13 11.43
N PRO A 496 9.80 -2.66 10.82
CA PRO A 496 8.48 -2.75 11.43
C PRO A 496 8.05 -4.21 11.65
N GLN A 497 7.74 -4.56 12.88
CA GLN A 497 7.33 -5.90 13.29
C GLN A 497 6.11 -5.83 14.19
N ILE A 498 5.20 -6.77 14.02
CA ILE A 498 3.99 -6.91 14.83
C ILE A 498 3.86 -8.32 15.38
N PHE A 499 3.26 -8.43 16.55
CA PHE A 499 2.80 -9.67 17.14
C PHE A 499 1.33 -9.53 17.55
N ILE A 500 0.51 -10.50 17.16
CA ILE A 500 -0.94 -10.47 17.36
C ILE A 500 -1.33 -11.61 18.31
N PRO A 501 -1.53 -11.34 19.62
CA PRO A 501 -2.04 -12.33 20.56
C PRO A 501 -3.54 -12.55 20.28
N TYR A 502 -3.87 -13.53 19.46
CA TYR A 502 -5.23 -13.83 19.03
C TYR A 502 -5.66 -15.25 19.39
N LYS A 503 -6.91 -15.42 19.80
CA LYS A 503 -7.50 -16.72 20.17
C LYS A 503 -6.64 -17.48 21.20
N ASP A 504 -6.20 -18.70 20.89
CA ASP A 504 -5.36 -19.56 21.74
C ASP A 504 -4.00 -18.92 22.07
N VAL A 505 -3.39 -18.18 21.13
CA VAL A 505 -2.12 -17.48 21.36
C VAL A 505 -2.26 -16.37 22.40
N GLN A 506 -3.42 -15.71 22.51
CA GLN A 506 -3.67 -14.72 23.56
C GLN A 506 -3.61 -15.33 24.96
N ALA A 507 -4.15 -16.54 25.12
CA ALA A 507 -4.09 -17.24 26.42
C ALA A 507 -2.63 -17.54 26.81
N ILE A 508 -1.78 -17.91 25.85
CA ILE A 508 -0.35 -18.16 26.09
C ILE A 508 0.37 -16.84 26.41
N TYR A 509 0.09 -15.76 25.65
CA TYR A 509 0.65 -14.43 25.90
C TYR A 509 0.34 -13.96 27.34
N ASN A 510 -0.89 -14.09 27.78
CA ASN A 510 -1.35 -13.68 29.11
C ASN A 510 -0.71 -14.46 30.27
N THR A 511 -0.01 -15.55 30.01
CA THR A 511 0.82 -16.22 31.03
C THR A 511 2.10 -15.44 31.38
N GLY A 512 2.49 -14.48 30.54
CA GLY A 512 3.76 -13.75 30.65
C GLY A 512 5.00 -14.56 30.28
N ALA A 513 4.84 -15.76 29.70
CA ALA A 513 5.96 -16.65 29.36
C ALA A 513 6.50 -16.46 27.94
N LEU A 514 5.77 -15.73 27.07
CA LEU A 514 6.27 -15.37 25.75
C LEU A 514 7.28 -14.22 25.82
N LYS A 515 8.36 -14.35 25.06
CA LYS A 515 9.46 -13.40 24.98
C LYS A 515 9.32 -12.56 23.71
N ILE A 516 8.45 -11.56 23.76
CA ILE A 516 8.27 -10.64 22.64
C ILE A 516 9.28 -9.49 22.79
N PRO A 517 10.19 -9.25 21.80
CA PRO A 517 11.15 -8.14 21.86
C PRO A 517 10.46 -6.79 22.03
N ASP A 518 11.08 -5.86 22.77
CA ASP A 518 10.45 -4.60 23.20
C ASP A 518 10.04 -3.68 22.04
N ASP A 519 10.74 -3.73 20.93
CA ASP A 519 10.50 -2.97 19.69
C ASP A 519 9.39 -3.55 18.80
N VAL A 520 8.90 -4.77 19.08
CA VAL A 520 7.78 -5.38 18.35
C VAL A 520 6.45 -4.80 18.83
N THR A 521 5.63 -4.32 17.91
CA THR A 521 4.29 -3.80 18.21
C THR A 521 3.35 -4.92 18.63
N ILE A 522 2.66 -4.77 19.76
CA ILE A 522 1.60 -5.71 20.18
C ILE A 522 0.27 -5.21 19.61
N MET A 523 -0.40 -6.05 18.82
CA MET A 523 -1.72 -5.74 18.26
C MET A 523 -2.81 -6.46 19.03
N TRP A 524 -3.62 -5.70 19.76
CA TRP A 524 -4.81 -6.22 20.42
C TRP A 524 -5.94 -6.45 19.42
N THR A 525 -6.88 -7.32 19.78
CA THR A 525 -8.00 -7.68 18.91
C THR A 525 -9.33 -7.46 19.63
N ASP A 526 -10.38 -7.26 18.84
CA ASP A 526 -11.74 -7.38 19.35
C ASP A 526 -12.15 -8.86 19.55
N ASP A 527 -13.36 -9.08 20.03
CA ASP A 527 -13.92 -10.40 20.28
C ASP A 527 -14.64 -10.99 19.04
N ASN A 528 -14.33 -10.53 17.84
CA ASN A 528 -14.98 -10.82 16.56
C ASN A 528 -16.43 -10.30 16.45
N TYR A 529 -16.86 -9.47 17.38
CA TYR A 529 -18.18 -8.80 17.39
C TYR A 529 -18.07 -7.29 17.63
N GLY A 530 -16.87 -6.75 17.46
CA GLY A 530 -16.59 -5.31 17.59
C GLY A 530 -16.29 -4.83 19.01
N TYR A 531 -16.14 -5.72 20.02
CA TYR A 531 -15.81 -5.31 21.39
C TYR A 531 -14.37 -5.65 21.74
N VAL A 532 -13.56 -4.65 22.02
CA VAL A 532 -12.17 -4.83 22.46
C VAL A 532 -12.14 -5.23 23.93
N ARG A 533 -11.81 -6.48 24.22
CA ARG A 533 -11.83 -7.07 25.57
C ARG A 533 -10.56 -6.80 26.37
N GLN A 534 -9.46 -6.51 25.69
CA GLN A 534 -8.18 -6.23 26.32
C GLN A 534 -7.51 -5.07 25.60
N ASN A 535 -7.02 -4.12 26.35
CA ASN A 535 -6.17 -3.03 25.89
C ASN A 535 -4.81 -3.13 26.59
N ALA A 536 -3.83 -2.39 26.08
CA ALA A 536 -2.49 -2.34 26.65
C ALA A 536 -2.49 -1.88 28.11
N ASP A 537 -1.75 -2.57 28.94
CA ASP A 537 -1.42 -2.13 30.31
C ASP A 537 -0.31 -1.05 30.30
N ASP A 538 0.10 -0.57 31.46
CA ASP A 538 1.12 0.47 31.61
C ASP A 538 2.50 0.02 31.07
N ALA A 539 2.87 -1.24 31.26
CA ALA A 539 4.13 -1.80 30.80
C ALA A 539 4.15 -1.95 29.27
N GLU A 540 3.04 -2.41 28.71
CA GLU A 540 2.88 -2.56 27.26
C GLU A 540 2.85 -1.21 26.55
N ARG A 541 2.21 -0.20 27.11
CA ARG A 541 2.24 1.18 26.58
C ARG A 541 3.63 1.80 26.60
N ALA A 542 4.47 1.41 27.55
CA ALA A 542 5.84 1.90 27.68
C ALA A 542 6.82 1.26 26.68
N ARG A 543 6.44 0.17 26.00
CA ARG A 543 7.28 -0.53 25.02
C ARG A 543 7.68 0.38 23.85
N ALA A 544 8.89 0.18 23.33
CA ALA A 544 9.37 0.91 22.15
C ALA A 544 8.51 0.61 20.90
N GLY A 545 8.05 -0.62 20.73
CA GLY A 545 7.18 -1.05 19.62
C GLY A 545 5.78 -0.48 19.68
N LYS A 546 5.34 0.13 20.79
CA LYS A 546 3.98 0.63 20.98
C LYS A 546 2.92 -0.48 20.83
N THR A 547 1.66 -0.08 20.64
CA THR A 547 0.55 -1.02 20.45
C THR A 547 -0.35 -0.64 19.29
N GLY A 548 -1.15 -1.59 18.84
CA GLY A 548 -2.09 -1.43 17.73
C GLY A 548 -3.36 -2.25 17.93
N ILE A 549 -4.27 -2.17 16.97
CA ILE A 549 -5.57 -2.87 16.98
C ILE A 549 -5.82 -3.58 15.65
N TYR A 550 -6.26 -4.80 15.74
CA TYR A 550 -6.87 -5.56 14.66
C TYR A 550 -8.37 -5.71 14.97
N TYR A 551 -9.22 -5.08 14.15
CA TYR A 551 -10.66 -4.88 14.42
C TYR A 551 -11.52 -5.48 13.31
N HIS A 552 -12.67 -6.07 13.64
CA HIS A 552 -13.56 -6.74 12.68
C HIS A 552 -14.84 -5.95 12.42
N ILE A 553 -15.17 -5.76 11.14
CA ILE A 553 -16.51 -5.39 10.67
C ILE A 553 -17.15 -6.50 9.83
N SER A 554 -16.38 -7.55 9.53
CA SER A 554 -16.82 -8.78 8.89
C SER A 554 -16.12 -9.97 9.55
N TYR A 555 -16.81 -11.07 9.73
CA TYR A 555 -16.25 -12.27 10.34
C TYR A 555 -16.86 -13.55 9.75
N TYR A 556 -15.97 -14.44 9.30
CA TYR A 556 -16.32 -15.80 8.91
C TYR A 556 -15.84 -16.78 9.98
N GLY A 557 -16.77 -17.36 10.72
CA GLY A 557 -16.39 -18.28 11.78
C GLY A 557 -17.53 -18.73 12.68
N TYR A 558 -17.16 -19.55 13.66
CA TYR A 558 -18.08 -20.06 14.69
C TYR A 558 -18.12 -19.10 15.88
N PRO A 559 -19.26 -18.88 16.54
CA PRO A 559 -20.56 -19.57 16.34
C PRO A 559 -21.45 -18.92 15.28
N THR A 560 -21.15 -17.72 14.80
CA THR A 560 -21.99 -17.01 13.84
C THR A 560 -21.11 -16.18 12.90
N SER A 561 -21.26 -16.42 11.60
CA SER A 561 -20.66 -15.59 10.56
C SER A 561 -21.54 -14.39 10.23
N TYR A 562 -20.91 -13.24 9.95
CA TYR A 562 -21.56 -12.06 9.40
C TYR A 562 -20.69 -11.46 8.29
N LEU A 563 -21.15 -11.54 7.06
CA LEU A 563 -20.34 -11.23 5.86
C LEU A 563 -21.00 -10.17 4.98
N TRP A 564 -22.30 -10.26 4.81
CA TRP A 564 -23.05 -9.48 3.83
C TRP A 564 -23.57 -8.14 4.37
N LEU A 565 -23.94 -8.12 5.62
CA LEU A 565 -24.48 -6.93 6.25
C LEU A 565 -23.49 -6.49 7.31
N SER A 566 -23.06 -5.27 7.25
CA SER A 566 -22.35 -4.67 8.36
C SER A 566 -23.28 -4.65 9.57
N SER A 567 -22.94 -5.46 10.55
CA SER A 567 -23.65 -5.51 11.84
C SER A 567 -22.93 -4.73 12.93
N THR A 568 -21.72 -4.22 12.63
CA THR A 568 -20.92 -3.43 13.55
C THR A 568 -21.24 -1.96 13.35
N GLN A 569 -22.05 -1.41 14.23
CA GLN A 569 -22.53 -0.03 14.12
C GLN A 569 -21.36 0.98 14.23
N PRO A 570 -21.37 2.08 13.48
CA PRO A 570 -20.34 3.11 13.54
C PRO A 570 -20.12 3.71 14.93
N GLY A 571 -21.17 3.79 15.74
CA GLY A 571 -21.08 4.21 17.14
C GLY A 571 -20.23 3.26 18.00
N LEU A 572 -20.30 1.93 17.73
CA LEU A 572 -19.46 0.94 18.38
C LEU A 572 -18.01 1.03 17.90
N ILE A 573 -17.82 1.19 16.58
CA ILE A 573 -16.47 1.40 15.98
C ILE A 573 -15.80 2.60 16.65
N ARG A 574 -16.51 3.73 16.74
CA ARG A 574 -16.02 4.94 17.40
C ARG A 574 -15.61 4.70 18.85
N GLU A 575 -16.50 4.11 19.63
CA GLU A 575 -16.28 3.90 21.07
C GLU A 575 -15.07 3.00 21.33
N GLU A 576 -14.98 1.87 20.65
CA GLU A 576 -13.97 0.87 20.91
C GLU A 576 -12.59 1.31 20.36
N LEU A 577 -12.54 1.93 19.20
CA LEU A 577 -11.28 2.40 18.62
C LEU A 577 -10.74 3.65 19.33
N LYS A 578 -11.64 4.60 19.68
CA LYS A 578 -11.26 5.77 20.49
C LYS A 578 -10.72 5.35 21.86
N LYS A 579 -11.39 4.43 22.55
CA LYS A 579 -10.93 3.85 23.81
C LYS A 579 -9.55 3.19 23.66
N SER A 580 -9.35 2.41 22.61
CA SER A 580 -8.08 1.74 22.35
C SER A 580 -6.96 2.75 22.05
N TYR A 581 -7.26 3.81 21.31
CA TYR A 581 -6.32 4.91 21.06
C TYR A 581 -5.92 5.61 22.36
N ASP A 582 -6.89 5.93 23.22
CA ASP A 582 -6.63 6.55 24.53
C ASP A 582 -5.79 5.64 25.45
N MET A 583 -5.86 4.32 25.22
CA MET A 583 -5.04 3.32 25.90
C MET A 583 -3.71 3.03 25.16
N GLY A 584 -3.32 3.87 24.21
CA GLY A 584 -1.99 3.85 23.56
C GLY A 584 -1.90 3.04 22.27
N ALA A 585 -3.01 2.54 21.72
CA ALA A 585 -2.99 1.83 20.45
C ALA A 585 -3.00 2.81 19.27
N ASN A 586 -1.84 3.39 18.96
CA ASN A 586 -1.67 4.39 17.90
C ASN A 586 -0.62 4.02 16.85
N LYS A 587 -0.04 2.81 16.93
CA LYS A 587 1.01 2.41 15.98
C LYS A 587 0.43 1.78 14.71
N VAL A 588 -0.46 0.80 14.84
CA VAL A 588 -1.03 0.04 13.72
C VAL A 588 -2.52 -0.21 13.96
N TRP A 589 -3.36 0.19 13.01
CA TRP A 589 -4.78 -0.18 12.99
C TRP A 589 -5.09 -0.90 11.69
N ILE A 590 -5.62 -2.12 11.81
CA ILE A 590 -6.06 -2.93 10.67
C ILE A 590 -7.51 -3.32 10.85
N LEU A 591 -8.32 -3.01 9.84
CA LEU A 591 -9.72 -3.37 9.77
C LEU A 591 -9.90 -4.65 8.95
N ASN A 592 -10.38 -5.71 9.56
CA ASN A 592 -10.84 -6.89 8.82
C ASN A 592 -12.19 -6.58 8.17
N VAL A 593 -12.19 -6.54 6.84
CA VAL A 593 -13.38 -6.17 6.06
C VAL A 593 -14.04 -7.38 5.37
N GLY A 594 -13.39 -8.55 5.38
CA GLY A 594 -13.77 -9.66 4.51
C GLY A 594 -13.56 -9.24 3.06
N ASP A 595 -14.65 -8.81 2.44
CA ASP A 595 -14.64 -8.12 1.15
C ASP A 595 -14.88 -6.61 1.33
N LEU A 596 -14.68 -5.81 0.27
CA LEU A 596 -14.87 -4.35 0.32
C LEU A 596 -16.37 -3.98 0.35
N LYS A 597 -17.19 -4.69 -0.41
CA LYS A 597 -18.64 -4.48 -0.50
C LYS A 597 -19.38 -5.49 0.38
N PRO A 598 -20.42 -5.08 1.10
CA PRO A 598 -21.05 -3.75 1.17
C PRO A 598 -20.62 -2.91 2.40
N ALA A 599 -19.36 -2.90 2.74
CA ALA A 599 -18.84 -2.27 3.95
C ALA A 599 -18.23 -0.87 3.73
N GLU A 600 -18.55 -0.21 2.62
CA GLU A 600 -17.95 1.05 2.19
C GLU A 600 -18.02 2.14 3.27
N LYS A 601 -19.16 2.29 3.92
CA LYS A 601 -19.38 3.33 4.95
C LYS A 601 -18.54 3.10 6.20
N GLU A 602 -18.46 1.88 6.66
CA GLU A 602 -17.71 1.52 7.86
C GLU A 602 -16.22 1.57 7.61
N ILE A 603 -15.76 1.19 6.40
CA ILE A 603 -14.35 1.30 5.99
C ILE A 603 -13.92 2.76 5.93
N GLU A 604 -14.72 3.63 5.31
CA GLU A 604 -14.43 5.06 5.23
C GLU A 604 -14.43 5.70 6.63
N TYR A 605 -15.43 5.40 7.45
CA TYR A 605 -15.51 5.89 8.83
C TYR A 605 -14.31 5.45 9.68
N PHE A 606 -13.87 4.20 9.53
CA PHE A 606 -12.66 3.69 10.18
C PHE A 606 -11.41 4.46 9.72
N ALA A 607 -11.27 4.69 8.41
CA ALA A 607 -10.14 5.42 7.85
C ALA A 607 -10.09 6.87 8.36
N ASP A 608 -11.24 7.55 8.42
CA ASP A 608 -11.37 8.90 8.98
C ASP A 608 -10.99 8.94 10.47
N LEU A 609 -11.43 7.94 11.26
CA LEU A 609 -11.01 7.83 12.66
C LEU A 609 -9.50 7.63 12.77
N ALA A 610 -8.91 6.71 12.01
CA ALA A 610 -7.48 6.43 12.07
C ALA A 610 -6.63 7.62 11.63
N LYS A 611 -7.13 8.42 10.69
CA LYS A 611 -6.53 9.66 10.23
C LYS A 611 -6.58 10.75 11.31
N ASN A 612 -7.75 11.00 11.88
CA ASN A 612 -7.92 12.02 12.93
C ASN A 612 -8.91 11.58 14.00
N VAL A 613 -8.41 10.84 15.00
CA VAL A 613 -9.22 10.26 16.07
C VAL A 613 -10.02 11.33 16.83
N TRP A 614 -9.42 12.49 17.10
CA TRP A 614 -10.07 13.53 17.91
C TRP A 614 -11.17 14.26 17.15
N SER A 615 -10.89 14.71 15.92
CA SER A 615 -11.86 15.41 15.11
C SER A 615 -13.03 14.50 14.74
N THR A 616 -12.75 13.31 14.20
CA THR A 616 -13.78 12.37 13.74
C THR A 616 -14.66 11.87 14.90
N SER A 617 -14.04 11.53 16.05
CA SER A 617 -14.83 11.05 17.20
C SER A 617 -15.71 12.13 17.84
N ASN A 618 -15.39 13.41 17.65
CA ASN A 618 -16.19 14.53 18.13
C ASN A 618 -17.22 15.03 17.10
N THR A 619 -17.19 14.50 15.87
CA THR A 619 -18.17 14.82 14.82
C THR A 619 -19.36 13.87 14.91
N GLU A 620 -20.57 14.38 14.73
CA GLU A 620 -21.77 13.55 14.64
C GLU A 620 -21.67 12.62 13.44
N ILE A 621 -21.87 11.31 13.66
CA ILE A 621 -21.76 10.27 12.61
C ILE A 621 -22.72 10.56 11.46
N SER A 622 -23.93 11.01 11.75
CA SER A 622 -24.92 11.41 10.75
C SER A 622 -24.41 12.53 9.84
N SER A 623 -23.66 13.50 10.38
CA SER A 623 -23.07 14.57 9.58
C SER A 623 -22.01 14.06 8.61
N ILE A 624 -21.23 13.05 8.99
CA ILE A 624 -20.24 12.41 8.12
C ILE A 624 -20.96 11.70 6.96
N TYR A 625 -21.96 10.89 7.27
CA TYR A 625 -22.75 10.18 6.25
C TYR A 625 -23.53 11.13 5.33
N GLU A 626 -24.06 12.24 5.86
CA GLU A 626 -24.67 13.29 5.06
C GLU A 626 -23.69 13.89 4.04
N GLN A 627 -22.44 14.16 4.45
CA GLN A 627 -21.42 14.67 3.55
C GLN A 627 -21.04 13.64 2.49
N ASN A 628 -20.88 12.38 2.87
CA ASN A 628 -20.59 11.31 1.94
C ASN A 628 -21.72 11.09 0.93
N ALA A 629 -22.98 11.16 1.37
CA ALA A 629 -24.15 11.05 0.48
C ALA A 629 -24.23 12.21 -0.53
N LYS A 630 -23.88 13.43 -0.13
CA LYS A 630 -23.78 14.59 -1.03
C LYS A 630 -22.68 14.40 -2.07
N ARG A 631 -21.50 13.93 -1.65
CA ARG A 631 -20.36 13.69 -2.53
C ARG A 631 -20.63 12.55 -3.51
N ASP A 632 -21.10 11.40 -3.00
CA ASP A 632 -21.16 10.16 -3.77
C ASP A 632 -22.41 10.09 -4.67
N PHE A 633 -23.54 10.63 -4.21
CA PHE A 633 -24.83 10.51 -4.88
C PHE A 633 -25.43 11.83 -5.30
N ASN A 634 -24.68 12.93 -5.14
CA ASN A 634 -25.14 14.28 -5.43
C ASN A 634 -26.50 14.62 -4.78
N MET A 635 -26.71 14.12 -3.56
CA MET A 635 -27.94 14.37 -2.82
C MET A 635 -27.99 15.82 -2.34
N ASN A 636 -29.18 16.43 -2.43
CA ASN A 636 -29.41 17.71 -1.77
C ASN A 636 -29.42 17.51 -0.25
N GLU A 637 -29.40 18.62 0.49
CA GLU A 637 -29.32 18.60 1.95
C GLU A 637 -30.45 17.82 2.63
N THR A 638 -31.67 17.88 2.09
CA THR A 638 -32.83 17.19 2.66
C THR A 638 -32.69 15.68 2.48
N ASP A 639 -32.40 15.24 1.27
CA ASP A 639 -32.29 13.83 0.94
C ASP A 639 -31.07 13.18 1.63
N ALA A 640 -29.95 13.92 1.71
CA ALA A 640 -28.76 13.46 2.41
C ALA A 640 -28.95 13.27 3.91
N LYS A 641 -29.81 14.08 4.55
CA LYS A 641 -30.18 13.91 5.96
C LYS A 641 -31.11 12.71 6.20
N GLU A 642 -31.91 12.37 5.21
CA GLU A 642 -32.81 11.20 5.29
C GLU A 642 -32.07 9.88 4.96
N TYR A 643 -31.00 9.93 4.16
CA TYR A 643 -30.13 8.81 3.81
C TYR A 643 -29.34 8.31 5.01
#